data_bb32fd3efca276219d13ee2dfc688c43
#
_entry.id   bb32fd3efca276219d13ee2dfc688c43
#
_cell.length_a   1.000
_cell.length_b   1.000
_cell.length_c   1.000
_cell.angle_alpha   90.00
_cell.angle_beta   90.00
_cell.angle_gamma   90.00
#
_symmetry.space_group_name_H-M   'P 1'
#
loop_
_entity.id
_entity.type
_entity.pdbx_description
1 polymer ?
#
loop_
_entity_poly.entity_id
_entity_poly.type
_entity_poly.pdbx_seq_one_letter_code
_entity_poly.pdbx_strand_id
1 'polypeptide(L)'
;MNKIWLWSFLLIIFPGFLFAQDFGYLIKSDDVCELWWAENTYKIMKDDPAPFKKGKITIQAARNESEGFQIVLLPGKSLENISVSVSDFKQKSGNTIEARNVAIRKVEYVNVVKPSGIFHKAGWYPDPLPLIEKPFNAEKGVNSPVWFTVKVPKGASSGKYYATVVFKSAGWQASVPVELEVWNFTLPDNPYMRSAFGLYSDMIRQYHNLSNDEELKQVLDKYYTCFKELRISPQKFYDLYPIRKKVKGVWWDGGTFDPDTVFSGRYSYQVSDNSTNGNAEGQFSDLISIDPSRPYILKWWAKTLKKNQQYAVMVLCYTSEKKLIPWQMKGMICSGNISWHEDSVYIDPVNPLIFQDMVLSRPFPHNAAFASVHLNPDVPDRHGSQTGTAWFDNFRFIDLKSGKNILPRGDFEQNIEDLDVELDFSAFDLAAKQYLATPGFTGFRIQVPELRPGPYYGKRVAWFNGFINGTAEYDKLADIYFKGIQDHLEANGWLGKEYVYWIDEPKHDDYTFVREGMDILHRTAPKLTRFITENNPGPEIMDVTEIGCPVLAKFDPEKSKEWIARGRGMWSYLMTWPKAPHVNLFIDSDAINMRMWLWMSYKYHLTGILVWSSNCWNAEGCSPHGVFQNIWEDPMTYMDGNGLPDGAAAEYGNGDGMFFYPPNRDPNNDKTKYLTGPVPSLRIEILREGIEDYDYMIMLEHFVRSARPGQQNLVRAAEKILDIKQDVFVNDQEYTKDPRILMKYRQQMGKLLSEFSNKNL
;
A
#
# COMPACT_ATOMS: atom_id res chain seq x y z
N MET A 1 50.50 55.25 14.05
CA MET A 1 49.56 55.94 13.14
C MET A 1 49.02 54.92 12.17
N ASN A 2 47.98 54.23 12.51
CA ASN A 2 47.34 53.23 11.65
C ASN A 2 45.97 53.76 11.19
N LYS A 3 45.84 53.96 9.89
CA LYS A 3 44.59 54.35 9.26
C LYS A 3 43.68 53.12 9.09
N ILE A 4 42.56 53.12 9.81
CA ILE A 4 41.44 52.16 9.64
C ILE A 4 40.56 52.68 8.53
N TRP A 5 40.41 51.93 7.44
CA TRP A 5 39.45 52.18 6.37
C TRP A 5 38.11 51.50 6.75
N LEU A 6 37.08 52.34 7.01
CA LEU A 6 35.70 51.88 7.12
C LEU A 6 35.15 51.67 5.69
N TRP A 7 34.78 50.46 5.35
CA TRP A 7 33.97 50.17 4.19
C TRP A 7 32.49 50.22 4.61
N SER A 8 31.80 51.27 4.14
CA SER A 8 30.35 51.38 4.27
C SER A 8 29.70 50.42 3.26
N PHE A 9 29.11 49.31 3.72
CA PHE A 9 28.23 48.52 2.90
C PHE A 9 26.92 49.27 2.69
N LEU A 10 26.70 49.79 1.50
CA LEU A 10 25.42 50.30 1.03
C LEU A 10 24.51 49.05 0.80
N LEU A 11 23.59 48.77 1.71
CA LEU A 11 22.53 47.82 1.48
C LEU A 11 21.58 48.41 0.44
N ILE A 12 21.76 48.04 -0.83
CA ILE A 12 20.76 48.28 -1.87
C ILE A 12 19.61 47.31 -1.57
N ILE A 13 18.57 47.82 -0.90
CA ILE A 13 17.27 47.15 -0.81
C ILE A 13 16.69 47.23 -2.22
N PHE A 14 16.88 46.17 -3.01
CA PHE A 14 16.04 45.95 -4.16
C PHE A 14 14.61 45.74 -3.64
N PRO A 15 13.64 46.61 -4.04
CA PRO A 15 12.25 46.23 -3.81
C PRO A 15 12.05 44.94 -4.55
N GLY A 16 11.78 43.86 -3.81
CA GLY A 16 11.39 42.59 -4.40
C GLY A 16 10.17 42.84 -5.27
N PHE A 17 10.39 42.95 -6.57
CA PHE A 17 9.33 42.70 -7.53
C PHE A 17 8.90 41.28 -7.28
N LEU A 18 7.78 41.10 -6.59
CA LEU A 18 6.98 39.90 -6.67
C LEU A 18 6.69 39.72 -8.16
N PHE A 19 7.53 38.92 -8.82
CA PHE A 19 7.15 38.39 -10.12
C PHE A 19 5.88 37.59 -9.84
N ALA A 20 4.72 38.16 -10.16
CA ALA A 20 3.49 37.42 -10.28
C ALA A 20 3.83 36.19 -11.12
N GLN A 21 3.62 35.01 -10.55
CA GLN A 21 3.85 33.77 -11.31
C GLN A 21 3.03 33.89 -12.60
N ASP A 22 3.70 34.00 -13.75
CA ASP A 22 3.06 34.19 -15.06
C ASP A 22 2.57 32.86 -15.60
N PHE A 23 1.73 32.15 -14.80
CA PHE A 23 1.06 30.92 -15.19
C PHE A 23 -0.46 31.17 -15.32
N GLY A 24 -1.08 30.48 -16.26
CA GLY A 24 -2.51 30.61 -16.52
C GLY A 24 -2.87 31.77 -17.44
N TYR A 25 -4.16 31.92 -17.68
CA TYR A 25 -4.68 32.91 -18.63
C TYR A 25 -6.02 33.47 -18.13
N LEU A 26 -6.15 34.79 -18.16
CA LEU A 26 -7.41 35.47 -17.89
C LEU A 26 -8.41 35.18 -19.01
N ILE A 27 -9.60 34.72 -18.65
CA ILE A 27 -10.71 34.45 -19.58
C ILE A 27 -11.63 35.64 -19.66
N LYS A 28 -12.05 36.14 -18.50
CA LYS A 28 -13.01 37.23 -18.36
C LYS A 28 -12.75 37.97 -17.04
N SER A 29 -12.94 39.28 -17.06
CA SER A 29 -12.96 40.12 -15.86
C SER A 29 -14.16 41.04 -15.94
N ASP A 30 -14.99 41.05 -14.90
CA ASP A 30 -16.08 42.00 -14.72
C ASP A 30 -16.13 42.44 -13.24
N ASP A 31 -17.04 43.34 -12.88
CA ASP A 31 -17.14 43.91 -11.53
C ASP A 31 -17.54 42.85 -10.47
N VAL A 32 -17.93 41.65 -10.91
CA VAL A 32 -18.39 40.57 -10.05
C VAL A 32 -17.33 39.53 -9.81
N CYS A 33 -16.61 39.10 -10.87
CA CYS A 33 -15.67 38.00 -10.78
C CYS A 33 -14.63 38.06 -11.92
N GLU A 34 -13.38 37.83 -11.57
CA GLU A 34 -12.34 37.49 -12.55
C GLU A 34 -12.34 35.99 -12.75
N LEU A 35 -12.47 35.55 -14.00
CA LEU A 35 -12.35 34.15 -14.41
C LEU A 35 -11.05 33.96 -15.15
N TRP A 36 -10.26 32.98 -14.70
CA TRP A 36 -9.04 32.61 -15.35
C TRP A 36 -8.85 31.10 -15.35
N TRP A 37 -7.93 30.55 -16.10
CA TRP A 37 -7.67 29.13 -16.16
C TRP A 37 -6.17 28.82 -16.10
N ALA A 38 -5.86 27.66 -15.59
CA ALA A 38 -4.53 27.06 -15.61
C ALA A 38 -4.63 25.59 -16.01
N GLU A 39 -3.56 25.07 -16.57
CA GLU A 39 -3.45 23.63 -16.76
C GLU A 39 -3.29 22.93 -15.38
N ASN A 40 -3.41 21.62 -15.38
CA ASN A 40 -3.60 20.85 -14.15
C ASN A 40 -2.37 20.79 -13.23
N THR A 41 -1.15 21.01 -13.72
CA THR A 41 0.10 20.85 -12.96
C THR A 41 0.40 22.04 -12.04
N TYR A 42 -0.46 23.05 -11.99
CA TYR A 42 -0.29 24.20 -11.08
C TYR A 42 -1.14 24.05 -9.82
N LYS A 43 -0.54 24.34 -8.66
CA LYS A 43 -1.27 24.58 -7.42
C LYS A 43 -1.71 26.03 -7.36
N ILE A 44 -3.00 26.27 -7.38
CA ILE A 44 -3.59 27.61 -7.27
C ILE A 44 -3.77 27.91 -5.79
N MET A 45 -3.00 28.86 -5.25
CA MET A 45 -3.13 29.26 -3.85
C MET A 45 -4.32 30.19 -3.67
N LYS A 46 -4.84 30.29 -2.43
CA LYS A 46 -6.03 31.10 -2.11
C LYS A 46 -5.87 32.57 -2.50
N ASP A 47 -4.65 33.09 -2.46
CA ASP A 47 -4.29 34.49 -2.63
C ASP A 47 -3.47 34.78 -3.90
N ASP A 48 -3.32 33.80 -4.79
CA ASP A 48 -2.65 34.02 -6.07
C ASP A 48 -3.41 35.08 -6.90
N PRO A 49 -2.72 36.06 -7.49
CA PRO A 49 -3.37 37.03 -8.36
C PRO A 49 -3.84 36.39 -9.67
N ALA A 50 -4.97 36.86 -10.21
CA ALA A 50 -5.36 36.50 -11.56
C ALA A 50 -4.29 36.90 -12.60
N PRO A 51 -4.02 36.06 -13.61
CA PRO A 51 -3.03 36.39 -14.64
C PRO A 51 -3.51 37.54 -15.54
N PHE A 52 -2.58 38.37 -15.97
CA PHE A 52 -2.89 39.50 -16.91
C PHE A 52 -3.06 39.03 -18.36
N LYS A 53 -2.36 37.97 -18.73
CA LYS A 53 -2.37 37.43 -20.10
C LYS A 53 -3.72 36.81 -20.41
N LYS A 54 -4.39 37.28 -21.46
CA LYS A 54 -5.64 36.70 -21.93
C LYS A 54 -5.38 35.46 -22.77
N GLY A 55 -6.24 34.46 -22.62
CA GLY A 55 -6.15 33.23 -23.41
C GLY A 55 -7.42 32.40 -23.27
N LYS A 56 -7.65 31.52 -24.24
CA LYS A 56 -8.75 30.55 -24.24
C LYS A 56 -8.26 29.20 -23.73
N ILE A 57 -9.15 28.40 -23.19
CA ILE A 57 -8.86 27.05 -22.76
C ILE A 57 -8.67 26.18 -23.99
N THR A 58 -7.49 25.58 -24.10
CA THR A 58 -7.16 24.59 -25.12
C THR A 58 -6.45 23.42 -24.46
N ILE A 59 -7.07 22.26 -24.48
CA ILE A 59 -6.53 21.01 -23.95
C ILE A 59 -6.34 19.99 -25.06
N GLN A 60 -5.45 19.03 -24.86
CA GLN A 60 -5.09 18.03 -25.87
C GLN A 60 -4.98 16.68 -25.21
N ALA A 61 -5.60 15.65 -25.83
CA ALA A 61 -5.57 14.28 -25.30
C ALA A 61 -5.61 13.26 -26.42
N ALA A 62 -5.06 12.08 -26.21
CA ALA A 62 -5.28 10.91 -27.08
C ALA A 62 -6.66 10.29 -26.79
N ARG A 63 -7.07 9.35 -27.62
CA ARG A 63 -8.19 8.47 -27.28
C ARG A 63 -7.82 7.59 -26.08
N ASN A 64 -8.79 7.25 -25.24
CA ASN A 64 -8.61 6.48 -24.01
C ASN A 64 -7.76 7.18 -22.94
N GLU A 65 -7.67 8.50 -22.99
CA GLU A 65 -6.92 9.36 -22.08
C GLU A 65 -7.87 10.23 -21.27
N SER A 66 -7.41 10.68 -20.11
CA SER A 66 -8.11 11.66 -19.28
C SER A 66 -7.24 12.91 -19.13
N GLU A 67 -7.74 14.07 -19.50
CA GLU A 67 -7.02 15.34 -19.44
C GLU A 67 -7.66 16.29 -18.43
N GLY A 68 -6.86 16.87 -17.56
CA GLY A 68 -7.29 17.78 -16.50
C GLY A 68 -7.02 19.26 -16.81
N PHE A 69 -7.88 20.17 -16.33
CA PHE A 69 -7.63 21.61 -16.30
C PHE A 69 -8.43 22.28 -15.19
N GLN A 70 -8.06 23.52 -14.84
CA GLN A 70 -8.70 24.28 -13.78
C GLN A 70 -9.30 25.58 -14.31
N ILE A 71 -10.55 25.89 -13.91
CA ILE A 71 -11.11 27.23 -14.06
C ILE A 71 -11.24 27.83 -12.66
N VAL A 72 -10.67 29.01 -12.49
CA VAL A 72 -10.57 29.70 -11.20
C VAL A 72 -11.52 30.87 -11.18
N LEU A 73 -12.36 30.94 -10.14
CA LEU A 73 -13.17 32.10 -9.82
C LEU A 73 -12.40 32.92 -8.78
N LEU A 74 -12.13 34.19 -9.08
CA LEU A 74 -11.65 35.18 -8.11
C LEU A 74 -12.72 36.29 -7.98
N PRO A 75 -13.67 36.14 -7.03
CA PRO A 75 -14.80 37.04 -6.92
C PRO A 75 -14.42 38.41 -6.36
N GLY A 76 -14.88 39.48 -7.00
CA GLY A 76 -14.82 40.85 -6.46
C GLY A 76 -15.86 41.09 -5.33
N LYS A 77 -16.87 40.24 -5.23
CA LYS A 77 -17.86 40.15 -4.17
C LYS A 77 -18.24 38.69 -3.94
N SER A 78 -18.56 38.29 -2.72
CA SER A 78 -18.94 36.90 -2.41
C SER A 78 -20.08 36.41 -3.31
N LEU A 79 -19.95 35.22 -3.85
CA LEU A 79 -20.94 34.56 -4.70
C LEU A 79 -21.50 33.36 -3.97
N GLU A 80 -22.83 33.27 -3.91
CA GLU A 80 -23.51 32.15 -3.23
C GLU A 80 -24.22 31.24 -4.23
N ASN A 81 -24.34 29.96 -3.85
CA ASN A 81 -25.07 28.94 -4.62
C ASN A 81 -24.60 28.85 -6.10
N ILE A 82 -23.30 28.81 -6.31
CA ILE A 82 -22.73 28.68 -7.65
C ILE A 82 -22.97 27.23 -8.14
N SER A 83 -23.70 27.11 -9.23
CA SER A 83 -23.81 25.86 -9.99
C SER A 83 -22.85 25.85 -11.16
N VAL A 84 -22.29 24.68 -11.49
CA VAL A 84 -21.40 24.47 -12.62
C VAL A 84 -21.98 23.39 -13.52
N SER A 85 -21.91 23.62 -14.83
CA SER A 85 -22.27 22.63 -15.83
C SER A 85 -21.36 22.72 -17.04
N VAL A 86 -21.27 21.63 -17.79
CA VAL A 86 -20.54 21.58 -19.06
C VAL A 86 -21.45 20.99 -20.13
N SER A 87 -21.37 21.56 -21.33
CA SER A 87 -22.06 20.99 -22.49
C SER A 87 -21.30 19.80 -23.05
N ASP A 88 -21.95 19.00 -23.91
CA ASP A 88 -21.23 18.06 -24.75
C ASP A 88 -20.11 18.74 -25.54
N PHE A 89 -19.00 18.03 -25.72
CA PHE A 89 -17.92 18.41 -26.63
C PHE A 89 -18.31 17.98 -28.06
N LYS A 90 -18.47 18.94 -28.99
CA LYS A 90 -18.94 18.70 -30.34
C LYS A 90 -17.93 19.11 -31.41
N GLN A 91 -17.73 18.25 -32.40
CA GLN A 91 -17.00 18.58 -33.62
C GLN A 91 -17.92 19.26 -34.63
N LYS A 92 -17.36 20.06 -35.54
CA LYS A 92 -18.10 20.60 -36.68
C LYS A 92 -18.67 19.50 -37.60
N SER A 93 -18.04 18.32 -37.65
CA SER A 93 -18.49 17.13 -38.37
C SER A 93 -19.67 16.38 -37.73
N GLY A 94 -20.09 16.79 -36.51
CA GLY A 94 -21.21 16.19 -35.79
C GLY A 94 -20.81 15.14 -34.73
N ASN A 95 -19.55 14.67 -34.68
CA ASN A 95 -19.10 13.77 -33.63
C ASN A 95 -19.18 14.42 -32.25
N THR A 96 -19.50 13.64 -31.22
CA THR A 96 -19.76 14.14 -29.89
C THR A 96 -19.04 13.31 -28.83
N ILE A 97 -18.43 13.98 -27.82
CA ILE A 97 -18.04 13.41 -26.54
C ILE A 97 -19.02 13.98 -25.52
N GLU A 98 -19.83 13.11 -24.93
CA GLU A 98 -20.93 13.53 -24.05
C GLU A 98 -20.39 14.12 -22.75
N ALA A 99 -21.12 15.08 -22.18
CA ALA A 99 -20.81 15.77 -20.91
C ALA A 99 -20.59 14.83 -19.72
N ARG A 100 -21.21 13.64 -19.73
CA ARG A 100 -20.97 12.60 -18.69
C ARG A 100 -19.54 12.07 -18.65
N ASN A 101 -18.74 12.32 -19.68
CA ASN A 101 -17.30 12.02 -19.67
C ASN A 101 -16.47 13.11 -18.99
N VAL A 102 -17.09 14.09 -18.36
CA VAL A 102 -16.41 15.17 -17.64
C VAL A 102 -16.72 15.07 -16.15
N ALA A 103 -15.71 14.80 -15.34
CA ALA A 103 -15.84 14.94 -13.89
C ALA A 103 -15.57 16.41 -13.50
N ILE A 104 -16.46 16.98 -12.68
CA ILE A 104 -16.35 18.35 -12.18
C ILE A 104 -16.15 18.29 -10.67
N ARG A 105 -15.02 18.81 -10.19
CA ARG A 105 -14.61 18.72 -8.78
C ARG A 105 -14.26 20.11 -8.26
N LYS A 106 -14.54 20.34 -6.98
CA LYS A 106 -14.05 21.54 -6.30
C LYS A 106 -12.62 21.28 -5.85
N VAL A 107 -11.73 22.23 -6.08
CA VAL A 107 -10.41 22.19 -5.42
C VAL A 107 -10.59 22.72 -4.01
N GLU A 108 -10.37 21.88 -3.02
CA GLU A 108 -10.41 22.29 -1.62
C GLU A 108 -9.00 22.41 -1.05
N TYR A 109 -8.89 23.08 0.09
CA TYR A 109 -7.60 23.42 0.68
C TYR A 109 -7.48 22.80 2.07
N VAL A 110 -6.32 22.26 2.35
CA VAL A 110 -5.93 21.82 3.69
C VAL A 110 -4.90 22.77 4.30
N ASN A 111 -4.93 22.91 5.61
CA ASN A 111 -4.03 23.82 6.31
C ASN A 111 -2.76 23.08 6.78
N VAL A 112 -1.65 23.36 6.13
CA VAL A 112 -0.32 22.91 6.57
C VAL A 112 0.16 23.83 7.68
N VAL A 113 0.02 23.41 8.92
CA VAL A 113 0.49 24.15 10.10
C VAL A 113 2.00 23.98 10.26
N LYS A 114 2.49 22.75 10.14
CA LYS A 114 3.91 22.42 10.20
C LYS A 114 4.40 21.95 8.82
N PRO A 115 5.35 22.68 8.20
CA PRO A 115 5.88 22.28 6.90
C PRO A 115 6.55 20.90 6.92
N SER A 116 6.46 20.19 5.79
CA SER A 116 7.08 18.87 5.62
C SER A 116 8.60 18.90 5.69
N GLY A 117 9.25 20.04 5.43
CA GLY A 117 10.70 20.23 5.49
C GLY A 117 11.11 21.69 5.39
N ILE A 118 12.41 21.95 5.51
CA ILE A 118 12.98 23.30 5.61
C ILE A 118 12.76 24.18 4.38
N PHE A 119 12.48 23.60 3.22
CA PHE A 119 12.19 24.32 1.99
C PHE A 119 10.69 24.54 1.75
N HIS A 120 9.84 24.03 2.65
CA HIS A 120 8.40 24.18 2.58
C HIS A 120 7.91 25.29 3.51
N LYS A 121 6.66 25.73 3.31
CA LYS A 121 6.06 26.81 4.11
C LYS A 121 4.73 26.35 4.68
N ALA A 122 4.38 26.86 5.86
CA ALA A 122 3.03 26.75 6.40
C ALA A 122 2.03 27.55 5.54
N GLY A 123 0.79 27.10 5.47
CA GLY A 123 -0.26 27.77 4.70
C GLY A 123 -1.36 26.85 4.20
N TRP A 124 -2.27 27.41 3.43
CA TRP A 124 -3.36 26.69 2.81
C TRP A 124 -2.97 26.15 1.44
N TYR A 125 -2.96 24.85 1.28
CA TYR A 125 -2.58 24.18 0.04
C TYR A 125 -3.76 23.47 -0.61
N PRO A 126 -3.93 23.59 -1.94
CA PRO A 126 -4.96 22.83 -2.66
C PRO A 126 -4.55 21.35 -2.74
N ASP A 127 -5.43 20.43 -2.33
CA ASP A 127 -5.19 18.99 -2.51
C ASP A 127 -6.47 18.15 -2.64
N PRO A 128 -7.51 18.22 -1.78
CA PRO A 128 -8.71 17.42 -1.95
C PRO A 128 -9.55 17.86 -3.17
N LEU A 129 -10.07 16.90 -3.92
CA LEU A 129 -10.91 17.12 -5.10
C LEU A 129 -12.29 16.43 -4.98
N PRO A 130 -13.18 16.87 -4.07
CA PRO A 130 -14.52 16.32 -3.99
C PRO A 130 -15.36 16.68 -5.24
N LEU A 131 -16.26 15.77 -5.64
CA LEU A 131 -17.25 16.05 -6.70
C LEU A 131 -18.16 17.20 -6.31
N ILE A 132 -18.49 18.08 -7.27
CA ILE A 132 -19.50 19.13 -7.07
C ILE A 132 -20.88 18.51 -7.32
N GLU A 133 -21.48 18.01 -6.27
CA GLU A 133 -22.85 17.44 -6.32
C GLU A 133 -23.93 18.49 -5.99
N LYS A 134 -23.53 19.58 -5.31
CA LYS A 134 -24.41 20.67 -4.89
C LYS A 134 -23.77 22.02 -5.19
N PRO A 135 -24.55 23.09 -5.38
CA PRO A 135 -24.01 24.43 -5.51
C PRO A 135 -23.08 24.79 -4.34
N PHE A 136 -22.03 25.54 -4.62
CA PHE A 136 -21.03 25.98 -3.65
C PHE A 136 -20.95 27.51 -3.58
N ASN A 137 -20.27 28.03 -2.56
CA ASN A 137 -20.01 29.45 -2.37
C ASN A 137 -18.56 29.78 -2.69
N ALA A 138 -18.31 31.01 -3.15
CA ALA A 138 -16.97 31.57 -3.36
C ALA A 138 -16.87 32.91 -2.66
N GLU A 139 -15.82 33.07 -1.83
CA GLU A 139 -15.59 34.24 -1.01
C GLU A 139 -14.92 35.36 -1.80
N LYS A 140 -15.25 36.61 -1.46
CA LYS A 140 -14.61 37.79 -2.06
C LYS A 140 -13.09 37.75 -1.88
N GLY A 141 -12.36 37.94 -2.96
CA GLY A 141 -10.89 38.05 -2.98
C GLY A 141 -10.15 36.73 -2.74
N VAL A 142 -10.87 35.59 -2.73
CA VAL A 142 -10.26 34.28 -2.54
C VAL A 142 -10.44 33.42 -3.79
N ASN A 143 -9.36 32.85 -4.29
CA ASN A 143 -9.44 31.91 -5.41
C ASN A 143 -10.29 30.71 -5.06
N SER A 144 -11.20 30.36 -5.96
CA SER A 144 -12.09 29.21 -5.86
C SER A 144 -11.95 28.36 -7.13
N PRO A 145 -10.93 27.51 -7.23
CA PRO A 145 -10.68 26.70 -8.41
C PRO A 145 -11.70 25.55 -8.53
N VAL A 146 -12.10 25.30 -9.77
CA VAL A 146 -12.90 24.13 -10.15
C VAL A 146 -12.04 23.28 -11.11
N TRP A 147 -11.85 22.04 -10.75
CA TRP A 147 -11.13 21.04 -11.50
C TRP A 147 -12.04 20.30 -12.45
N PHE A 148 -11.62 20.15 -13.70
CA PHE A 148 -12.30 19.40 -14.73
C PHE A 148 -11.38 18.27 -15.21
N THR A 149 -11.89 17.03 -15.25
CA THR A 149 -11.21 15.90 -15.87
C THR A 149 -12.07 15.42 -17.06
N VAL A 150 -11.55 15.54 -18.27
CA VAL A 150 -12.24 15.12 -19.51
C VAL A 150 -11.68 13.79 -19.94
N LYS A 151 -12.48 12.72 -19.85
CA LYS A 151 -12.15 11.39 -20.37
C LYS A 151 -12.50 11.31 -21.85
N VAL A 152 -11.51 11.11 -22.72
CA VAL A 152 -11.72 10.91 -24.14
C VAL A 152 -12.03 9.43 -24.41
N PRO A 153 -13.23 9.07 -24.88
CA PRO A 153 -13.57 7.69 -25.17
C PRO A 153 -12.64 7.06 -26.20
N LYS A 154 -12.37 5.76 -26.08
CA LYS A 154 -11.53 4.98 -27.01
C LYS A 154 -12.02 5.05 -28.47
N GLY A 155 -13.34 5.16 -28.66
CA GLY A 155 -13.98 5.28 -29.97
C GLY A 155 -14.14 6.72 -30.47
N ALA A 156 -13.60 7.75 -29.78
CA ALA A 156 -13.72 9.13 -30.21
C ALA A 156 -12.98 9.36 -31.55
N SER A 157 -13.54 10.19 -32.42
CA SER A 157 -12.85 10.62 -33.65
C SER A 157 -11.75 11.63 -33.28
N SER A 158 -10.63 11.60 -34.00
CA SER A 158 -9.59 12.62 -33.85
C SER A 158 -10.04 13.98 -34.36
N GLY A 159 -9.43 15.06 -33.85
CA GLY A 159 -9.69 16.45 -34.27
C GLY A 159 -10.26 17.31 -33.17
N LYS A 160 -10.73 18.51 -33.51
CA LYS A 160 -11.12 19.53 -32.55
C LYS A 160 -12.58 19.44 -32.15
N TYR A 161 -12.82 19.43 -30.86
CA TYR A 161 -14.11 19.47 -30.20
C TYR A 161 -14.27 20.77 -29.41
N TYR A 162 -15.51 21.24 -29.29
CA TYR A 162 -15.84 22.47 -28.59
C TYR A 162 -16.95 22.22 -27.57
N ALA A 163 -16.77 22.75 -26.38
CA ALA A 163 -17.76 22.74 -25.31
C ALA A 163 -17.84 24.10 -24.62
N THR A 164 -18.83 24.28 -23.77
CA THR A 164 -18.99 25.46 -22.94
C THR A 164 -19.21 25.02 -21.51
N VAL A 165 -18.36 25.54 -20.59
CA VAL A 165 -18.60 25.49 -19.16
C VAL A 165 -19.41 26.69 -18.76
N VAL A 166 -20.45 26.49 -17.95
CA VAL A 166 -21.32 27.56 -17.44
C VAL A 166 -21.28 27.58 -15.92
N PHE A 167 -20.92 28.72 -15.36
CA PHE A 167 -21.07 29.05 -13.96
C PHE A 167 -22.30 29.94 -13.78
N LYS A 168 -23.15 29.65 -12.80
CA LYS A 168 -24.37 30.39 -12.55
C LYS A 168 -24.61 30.56 -11.03
N SER A 169 -24.82 31.79 -10.62
CA SER A 169 -25.22 32.20 -9.28
C SER A 169 -26.37 33.23 -9.38
N ALA A 170 -27.01 33.61 -8.26
CA ALA A 170 -28.05 34.64 -8.27
C ALA A 170 -27.51 35.96 -8.87
N GLY A 171 -28.11 36.38 -10.00
CA GLY A 171 -27.76 37.63 -10.69
C GLY A 171 -26.42 37.66 -11.41
N TRP A 172 -25.69 36.50 -11.53
CA TRP A 172 -24.44 36.39 -12.27
C TRP A 172 -24.34 35.08 -13.02
N GLN A 173 -23.82 35.16 -14.25
CA GLN A 173 -23.55 34.01 -15.07
C GLN A 173 -22.33 34.24 -15.93
N ALA A 174 -21.52 33.21 -16.10
CA ALA A 174 -20.40 33.21 -17.02
C ALA A 174 -20.38 31.93 -17.86
N SER A 175 -20.10 32.11 -19.15
CA SER A 175 -19.92 31.00 -20.10
C SER A 175 -18.47 31.01 -20.59
N VAL A 176 -17.80 29.86 -20.45
CA VAL A 176 -16.38 29.68 -20.76
C VAL A 176 -16.25 28.64 -21.86
N PRO A 177 -15.79 29.03 -23.06
CA PRO A 177 -15.55 28.09 -24.16
C PRO A 177 -14.29 27.26 -23.87
N VAL A 178 -14.37 25.96 -24.17
CA VAL A 178 -13.28 25.00 -24.07
C VAL A 178 -13.06 24.32 -25.42
N GLU A 179 -11.83 24.33 -25.91
CA GLU A 179 -11.39 23.57 -27.08
C GLU A 179 -10.61 22.34 -26.64
N LEU A 180 -11.02 21.15 -27.07
CA LEU A 180 -10.29 19.90 -26.90
C LEU A 180 -9.80 19.41 -28.26
N GLU A 181 -8.51 19.18 -28.40
CA GLU A 181 -7.93 18.52 -29.59
C GLU A 181 -7.67 17.04 -29.25
N VAL A 182 -8.37 16.14 -29.93
CA VAL A 182 -8.17 14.68 -29.80
C VAL A 182 -7.15 14.22 -30.81
N TRP A 183 -6.02 13.66 -30.34
CA TRP A 183 -4.96 13.11 -31.17
C TRP A 183 -5.41 11.84 -31.92
N ASN A 184 -4.76 11.55 -33.06
CA ASN A 184 -5.08 10.36 -33.86
C ASN A 184 -4.27 9.12 -33.41
N PHE A 185 -4.26 8.84 -32.13
CA PHE A 185 -3.78 7.56 -31.56
C PHE A 185 -4.57 7.24 -30.28
N THR A 186 -4.40 6.04 -29.75
CA THR A 186 -5.14 5.55 -28.59
C THR A 186 -4.16 5.05 -27.54
N LEU A 187 -4.29 5.52 -26.30
CA LEU A 187 -3.54 4.96 -25.18
C LEU A 187 -3.97 3.50 -24.92
N PRO A 188 -3.03 2.65 -24.45
CA PRO A 188 -3.35 1.28 -24.10
C PRO A 188 -4.38 1.22 -22.98
N ASP A 189 -5.14 0.13 -22.90
CA ASP A 189 -6.12 -0.07 -21.83
C ASP A 189 -5.45 -0.15 -20.45
N ASN A 190 -4.34 -0.86 -20.37
CA ASN A 190 -3.48 -0.87 -19.19
C ASN A 190 -2.23 0.00 -19.44
N PRO A 191 -1.77 0.78 -18.46
CA PRO A 191 -0.54 1.57 -18.59
C PRO A 191 0.68 0.66 -18.72
N TYR A 192 1.72 1.16 -19.40
CA TYR A 192 3.02 0.49 -19.41
C TYR A 192 3.72 0.58 -18.05
N MET A 193 3.51 1.67 -17.31
CA MET A 193 4.03 1.81 -15.95
C MET A 193 3.29 0.87 -15.02
N ARG A 194 4.00 -0.09 -14.42
CA ARG A 194 3.45 -0.90 -13.32
C ARG A 194 3.40 -0.08 -12.04
N SER A 195 2.49 -0.43 -11.15
CA SER A 195 2.39 0.32 -9.87
C SER A 195 1.95 -0.57 -8.72
N ALA A 196 2.30 -0.14 -7.50
CA ALA A 196 2.02 -0.82 -6.25
C ALA A 196 1.63 0.21 -5.18
N PHE A 197 0.34 0.50 -5.06
CA PHE A 197 -0.19 1.45 -4.07
C PHE A 197 -0.76 0.70 -2.87
N GLY A 198 -0.22 0.95 -1.68
CA GLY A 198 -0.80 0.42 -0.44
C GLY A 198 -2.23 0.96 -0.25
N LEU A 199 -3.13 0.09 0.20
CA LEU A 199 -4.50 0.46 0.54
C LEU A 199 -4.92 -0.31 1.79
N TYR A 200 -5.24 0.40 2.87
CA TYR A 200 -5.63 -0.17 4.15
C TYR A 200 -7.14 -0.27 4.25
N SER A 201 -7.68 -1.48 4.12
CA SER A 201 -9.11 -1.77 4.20
C SER A 201 -9.71 -1.45 5.58
N ASP A 202 -8.94 -1.61 6.65
CA ASP A 202 -9.38 -1.28 8.01
C ASP A 202 -9.55 0.22 8.21
N MET A 203 -8.67 1.05 7.64
CA MET A 203 -8.85 2.50 7.61
C MET A 203 -10.12 2.90 6.86
N ILE A 204 -10.40 2.26 5.72
CA ILE A 204 -11.64 2.47 4.97
C ILE A 204 -12.84 2.10 5.84
N ARG A 205 -12.81 0.94 6.49
CA ARG A 205 -13.89 0.50 7.40
C ARG A 205 -14.18 1.54 8.48
N GLN A 206 -13.13 2.02 9.13
CA GLN A 206 -13.24 2.98 10.23
C GLN A 206 -13.75 4.34 9.77
N TYR A 207 -13.12 4.95 8.78
CA TYR A 207 -13.46 6.32 8.35
C TYR A 207 -14.72 6.43 7.50
N HIS A 208 -15.22 5.32 6.96
CA HIS A 208 -16.52 5.26 6.30
C HIS A 208 -17.66 4.80 7.23
N ASN A 209 -17.37 4.48 8.49
CA ASN A 209 -18.32 3.93 9.49
C ASN A 209 -19.01 2.64 9.00
N LEU A 210 -18.24 1.69 8.43
CA LEU A 210 -18.78 0.44 7.90
C LEU A 210 -18.89 -0.63 8.99
N SER A 211 -19.99 -1.37 8.98
CA SER A 211 -20.34 -2.32 10.03
C SER A 211 -20.00 -3.77 9.72
N ASN A 212 -19.81 -4.11 8.44
CA ASN A 212 -19.60 -5.49 7.98
C ASN A 212 -18.79 -5.56 6.68
N ASP A 213 -18.42 -6.78 6.26
CA ASP A 213 -17.61 -7.01 5.08
C ASP A 213 -18.34 -6.73 3.77
N GLU A 214 -19.65 -6.88 3.70
CA GLU A 214 -20.41 -6.57 2.49
C GLU A 214 -20.40 -5.06 2.19
N GLU A 215 -20.53 -4.22 3.21
CA GLU A 215 -20.40 -2.77 3.08
C GLU A 215 -18.97 -2.38 2.69
N LEU A 216 -17.97 -3.02 3.31
CA LEU A 216 -16.57 -2.78 2.97
C LEU A 216 -16.29 -3.17 1.52
N LYS A 217 -16.81 -4.30 1.05
CA LYS A 217 -16.69 -4.72 -0.34
C LYS A 217 -17.26 -3.70 -1.31
N GLN A 218 -18.49 -3.22 -1.06
CA GLN A 218 -19.12 -2.19 -1.89
C GLN A 218 -18.29 -0.91 -1.98
N VAL A 219 -17.66 -0.51 -0.89
CA VAL A 219 -16.77 0.66 -0.87
C VAL A 219 -15.45 0.37 -1.58
N LEU A 220 -14.81 -0.78 -1.31
CA LEU A 220 -13.58 -1.19 -1.99
C LEU A 220 -13.74 -1.27 -3.51
N ASP A 221 -14.88 -1.77 -4.02
CA ASP A 221 -15.17 -1.79 -5.46
C ASP A 221 -15.12 -0.38 -6.07
N LYS A 222 -15.55 0.65 -5.32
CA LYS A 222 -15.46 2.05 -5.76
C LYS A 222 -14.04 2.60 -5.70
N TYR A 223 -13.26 2.21 -4.67
CA TYR A 223 -11.83 2.52 -4.62
C TYR A 223 -11.10 1.89 -5.79
N TYR A 224 -11.33 0.61 -6.08
CA TYR A 224 -10.69 -0.08 -7.20
C TYR A 224 -11.12 0.48 -8.56
N THR A 225 -12.35 0.95 -8.69
CA THR A 225 -12.79 1.70 -9.88
C THR A 225 -11.99 2.99 -10.04
N CYS A 226 -11.84 3.77 -8.95
CA CYS A 226 -11.03 4.99 -8.95
C CYS A 226 -9.56 4.69 -9.28
N PHE A 227 -8.98 3.63 -8.74
CA PHE A 227 -7.62 3.18 -9.06
C PHE A 227 -7.44 2.89 -10.55
N LYS A 228 -8.39 2.18 -11.17
CA LYS A 228 -8.38 1.91 -12.62
C LYS A 228 -8.47 3.20 -13.45
N GLU A 229 -9.34 4.13 -13.05
CA GLU A 229 -9.47 5.44 -13.72
C GLU A 229 -8.20 6.27 -13.61
N LEU A 230 -7.49 6.16 -12.49
CA LEU A 230 -6.19 6.79 -12.23
C LEU A 230 -5.00 6.00 -12.82
N ARG A 231 -5.25 4.88 -13.51
CA ARG A 231 -4.25 4.02 -14.15
C ARG A 231 -3.21 3.45 -13.18
N ILE A 232 -3.58 3.21 -11.91
CA ILE A 232 -2.74 2.64 -10.86
C ILE A 232 -3.31 1.30 -10.36
N SER A 233 -2.45 0.50 -9.71
CA SER A 233 -2.81 -0.79 -9.11
C SER A 233 -2.60 -0.78 -7.59
N PRO A 234 -3.53 -1.34 -6.80
CA PRO A 234 -3.28 -1.55 -5.39
C PRO A 234 -2.22 -2.63 -5.18
N GLN A 235 -1.51 -2.60 -4.06
CA GLN A 235 -0.63 -3.71 -3.68
C GLN A 235 -1.40 -5.02 -3.54
N LYS A 236 -2.62 -4.97 -3.00
CA LYS A 236 -3.52 -6.12 -2.86
C LYS A 236 -4.95 -5.71 -3.26
N PHE A 237 -5.64 -6.60 -3.95
CA PHE A 237 -7.06 -6.47 -4.28
C PHE A 237 -7.90 -7.57 -3.63
N TYR A 238 -7.29 -8.44 -2.82
CA TYR A 238 -7.88 -9.68 -2.34
C TYR A 238 -7.94 -9.77 -0.80
N ASP A 239 -7.95 -8.65 -0.09
CA ASP A 239 -8.03 -8.64 1.38
C ASP A 239 -9.29 -9.37 1.91
N LEU A 240 -10.43 -9.20 1.23
CA LEU A 240 -11.67 -9.93 1.53
C LEU A 240 -11.78 -11.29 0.80
N TYR A 241 -10.80 -11.65 0.00
CA TYR A 241 -10.79 -12.85 -0.86
C TYR A 241 -9.46 -13.60 -0.74
N PRO A 242 -9.07 -14.03 0.47
CA PRO A 242 -7.76 -14.61 0.67
C PRO A 242 -7.58 -15.96 -0.04
N ILE A 243 -6.35 -16.25 -0.43
CA ILE A 243 -5.92 -17.61 -0.72
C ILE A 243 -5.89 -18.34 0.63
N ARG A 244 -6.73 -19.37 0.78
CA ARG A 244 -6.77 -20.14 2.02
C ARG A 244 -5.85 -21.36 1.89
N LYS A 245 -5.16 -21.68 2.99
CA LYS A 245 -4.35 -22.89 3.09
C LYS A 245 -4.81 -23.73 4.26
N LYS A 246 -4.69 -25.05 4.11
CA LYS A 246 -4.85 -26.02 5.19
C LYS A 246 -3.69 -26.98 5.14
N VAL A 247 -2.87 -26.96 6.20
CA VAL A 247 -1.78 -27.92 6.37
C VAL A 247 -2.35 -29.19 6.99
N LYS A 248 -1.97 -30.35 6.46
CA LYS A 248 -2.37 -31.67 6.96
C LYS A 248 -1.18 -32.38 7.57
N GLY A 249 -1.45 -33.37 8.43
CA GLY A 249 -0.45 -34.22 9.06
C GLY A 249 0.22 -33.60 10.28
N VAL A 250 -0.06 -32.34 10.63
CA VAL A 250 0.46 -31.63 11.81
C VAL A 250 -0.61 -31.63 12.91
N TRP A 251 -0.25 -32.05 14.13
CA TRP A 251 -1.15 -32.16 15.28
C TRP A 251 -1.02 -31.00 16.29
N TRP A 252 0.01 -30.17 16.13
CA TRP A 252 0.32 -29.04 17.02
C TRP A 252 0.45 -27.77 16.21
N ASP A 253 -0.16 -26.69 16.68
CA ASP A 253 -0.18 -25.43 15.97
C ASP A 253 0.43 -24.29 16.84
N GLY A 254 1.08 -23.36 16.19
CA GLY A 254 1.56 -22.08 16.72
C GLY A 254 2.96 -22.10 17.35
N GLY A 255 3.50 -23.25 17.78
CA GLY A 255 4.88 -23.38 18.25
C GLY A 255 5.85 -23.80 17.14
N THR A 256 7.07 -24.16 17.54
CA THR A 256 8.14 -24.58 16.63
C THR A 256 8.64 -25.97 16.98
N PHE A 257 8.72 -26.85 16.00
CA PHE A 257 9.42 -28.13 16.12
C PHE A 257 10.92 -27.87 16.12
N ASP A 258 11.51 -27.83 17.33
CA ASP A 258 12.92 -27.47 17.56
C ASP A 258 13.81 -28.72 17.45
N PRO A 259 14.73 -28.77 16.46
CA PRO A 259 15.67 -29.88 16.32
C PRO A 259 16.92 -29.75 17.20
N ASP A 260 17.15 -28.59 17.82
CA ASP A 260 18.40 -28.28 18.55
C ASP A 260 18.29 -28.57 20.06
N THR A 261 17.11 -28.43 20.65
CA THR A 261 16.85 -28.62 22.07
C THR A 261 15.87 -29.76 22.28
N VAL A 262 16.33 -31.00 22.23
CA VAL A 262 15.48 -32.19 22.22
C VAL A 262 15.66 -32.98 23.52
N PHE A 263 14.58 -33.56 24.08
CA PHE A 263 14.65 -34.57 25.12
C PHE A 263 14.84 -35.97 24.52
N SER A 264 14.01 -36.28 23.51
CA SER A 264 14.11 -37.54 22.79
C SER A 264 13.67 -37.38 21.31
N GLY A 265 14.10 -38.28 20.43
CA GLY A 265 13.76 -38.21 19.00
C GLY A 265 14.49 -37.13 18.24
N ARG A 266 13.79 -36.52 17.26
CA ARG A 266 14.32 -35.47 16.36
C ARG A 266 13.89 -34.06 16.77
N TYR A 267 12.75 -33.95 17.43
CA TYR A 267 12.14 -32.67 17.74
C TYR A 267 11.62 -32.60 19.18
N SER A 268 11.75 -31.42 19.78
CA SER A 268 10.87 -30.98 20.87
C SER A 268 9.95 -29.87 20.34
N TYR A 269 8.98 -29.46 21.13
CA TYR A 269 8.07 -28.37 20.76
C TYR A 269 8.40 -27.12 21.56
N GLN A 270 8.95 -26.11 20.89
CA GLN A 270 9.32 -24.83 21.50
C GLN A 270 8.13 -23.87 21.42
N VAL A 271 7.84 -23.23 22.54
CA VAL A 271 6.85 -22.16 22.65
C VAL A 271 7.53 -20.94 23.29
N SER A 272 7.35 -19.76 22.70
CA SER A 272 7.98 -18.53 23.16
C SER A 272 6.99 -17.38 23.26
N ASP A 273 7.08 -16.60 24.34
CA ASP A 273 6.50 -15.27 24.44
C ASP A 273 7.61 -14.23 24.56
N ASN A 274 7.67 -13.32 23.59
CA ASN A 274 8.64 -12.23 23.52
C ASN A 274 7.99 -10.86 23.78
N SER A 275 6.66 -10.82 24.06
CA SER A 275 5.90 -9.60 24.24
C SER A 275 5.71 -9.29 25.72
N THR A 276 5.99 -8.06 26.12
CA THR A 276 5.64 -7.54 27.45
C THR A 276 4.21 -6.98 27.51
N ASN A 277 3.51 -6.93 26.36
CA ASN A 277 2.19 -6.33 26.21
C ASN A 277 1.16 -7.40 25.85
N GLY A 278 0.70 -8.17 26.78
CA GLY A 278 -0.34 -9.19 26.57
C GLY A 278 0.11 -10.59 26.94
N ASN A 279 -0.80 -11.55 26.83
CA ASN A 279 -0.49 -12.96 27.01
C ASN A 279 -0.06 -13.57 25.68
N ALA A 280 0.90 -14.50 25.71
CA ALA A 280 1.15 -15.35 24.56
C ALA A 280 -0.18 -15.99 24.09
N GLU A 281 -0.44 -15.95 22.81
CA GLU A 281 -1.47 -16.82 22.25
C GLU A 281 -1.04 -18.26 22.51
N GLY A 282 -1.83 -18.98 23.29
CA GLY A 282 -1.49 -20.34 23.69
C GLY A 282 -1.43 -21.26 22.49
N GLN A 283 -0.53 -22.21 22.54
CA GLN A 283 -0.29 -23.22 21.51
C GLN A 283 -1.10 -24.45 21.82
N PHE A 284 -1.71 -25.10 20.81
CA PHE A 284 -2.67 -26.19 21.07
C PHE A 284 -2.34 -27.45 20.28
N SER A 285 -2.75 -28.59 20.88
CA SER A 285 -2.94 -29.84 20.12
C SER A 285 -4.26 -29.79 19.33
N ASP A 286 -4.38 -30.65 18.31
CA ASP A 286 -5.68 -31.00 17.75
C ASP A 286 -6.62 -31.58 18.81
N LEU A 287 -7.90 -31.65 18.46
CA LEU A 287 -8.94 -32.17 19.36
C LEU A 287 -8.80 -33.68 19.57
N ILE A 288 -8.75 -34.07 20.84
CA ILE A 288 -8.65 -35.46 21.32
C ILE A 288 -10.02 -35.87 21.83
N SER A 289 -10.54 -36.99 21.36
CA SER A 289 -11.81 -37.56 21.89
C SER A 289 -11.63 -38.04 23.32
N ILE A 290 -12.50 -37.61 24.23
CA ILE A 290 -12.49 -38.00 25.64
C ILE A 290 -13.85 -38.52 26.10
N ASP A 291 -13.84 -39.35 27.15
CA ASP A 291 -15.01 -39.72 27.94
C ASP A 291 -14.92 -39.01 29.29
N PRO A 292 -15.78 -38.02 29.57
CA PRO A 292 -15.69 -37.21 30.79
C PRO A 292 -15.92 -37.99 32.09
N SER A 293 -16.38 -39.26 31.98
CA SER A 293 -16.60 -40.15 33.14
C SER A 293 -15.36 -40.96 33.54
N ARG A 294 -14.24 -40.80 32.78
CA ARG A 294 -13.02 -41.59 33.02
C ARG A 294 -11.93 -40.74 33.65
N PRO A 295 -11.07 -41.36 34.46
CA PRO A 295 -9.87 -40.72 34.99
C PRO A 295 -8.76 -40.74 33.94
N TYR A 296 -7.99 -39.61 33.88
CA TYR A 296 -6.86 -39.44 32.97
C TYR A 296 -5.64 -38.94 33.73
N ILE A 297 -4.47 -39.16 33.15
CA ILE A 297 -3.24 -38.52 33.53
C ILE A 297 -2.56 -37.94 32.28
N LEU A 298 -2.23 -36.65 32.33
CA LEU A 298 -1.40 -36.02 31.34
C LEU A 298 0.01 -35.90 31.90
N LYS A 299 1.01 -36.41 31.17
CA LYS A 299 2.43 -36.36 31.52
C LYS A 299 3.21 -35.74 30.38
N TRP A 300 4.25 -35.00 30.69
CA TRP A 300 5.13 -34.37 29.71
C TRP A 300 6.52 -34.15 30.28
N TRP A 301 7.49 -33.98 29.38
CA TRP A 301 8.80 -33.45 29.69
C TRP A 301 8.85 -31.98 29.33
N ALA A 302 9.48 -31.15 30.19
CA ALA A 302 9.63 -29.72 29.97
C ALA A 302 11.03 -29.23 30.35
N LYS A 303 11.43 -28.16 29.66
CA LYS A 303 12.65 -27.39 29.92
C LYS A 303 12.32 -25.93 29.68
N THR A 304 12.87 -25.01 30.49
CA THR A 304 12.68 -23.57 30.34
C THR A 304 13.99 -22.85 30.11
N LEU A 305 13.93 -21.67 29.49
CA LEU A 305 15.10 -20.84 29.23
C LEU A 305 15.80 -20.39 30.54
N LYS A 306 15.00 -20.12 31.57
CA LYS A 306 15.48 -19.65 32.88
C LYS A 306 15.07 -20.63 33.97
N LYS A 307 15.93 -20.79 34.99
CA LYS A 307 15.57 -21.54 36.20
C LYS A 307 14.41 -20.87 36.91
N ASN A 308 13.44 -21.63 37.39
CA ASN A 308 12.23 -21.16 38.08
C ASN A 308 11.31 -20.29 37.21
N GLN A 309 11.50 -20.25 35.90
CA GLN A 309 10.51 -19.66 34.98
C GLN A 309 9.19 -20.42 35.14
N GLN A 310 8.10 -19.73 35.40
CA GLN A 310 6.79 -20.38 35.43
C GLN A 310 6.30 -20.63 34.00
N TYR A 311 5.67 -21.77 33.77
CA TYR A 311 4.99 -22.12 32.54
C TYR A 311 3.69 -22.84 32.88
N ALA A 312 2.76 -22.93 31.92
CA ALA A 312 1.52 -23.64 32.14
C ALA A 312 1.22 -24.65 31.04
N VAL A 313 0.71 -25.80 31.46
CA VAL A 313 0.08 -26.80 30.58
C VAL A 313 -1.38 -26.93 30.99
N MET A 314 -2.28 -26.66 30.04
CA MET A 314 -3.72 -26.67 30.28
C MET A 314 -4.43 -27.62 29.33
N VAL A 315 -5.58 -28.14 29.76
CA VAL A 315 -6.47 -28.93 28.92
C VAL A 315 -7.78 -28.17 28.79
N LEU A 316 -8.11 -27.75 27.58
CA LEU A 316 -9.37 -27.13 27.22
C LEU A 316 -10.39 -28.17 26.80
N CYS A 317 -11.66 -27.95 27.13
CA CYS A 317 -12.74 -28.88 26.85
C CYS A 317 -13.70 -28.35 25.79
N TYR A 318 -14.20 -29.23 24.94
CA TYR A 318 -15.12 -28.90 23.84
C TYR A 318 -16.33 -29.83 23.82
N THR A 319 -17.48 -29.32 23.39
CA THR A 319 -18.70 -30.09 23.17
C THR A 319 -18.58 -31.04 21.97
N SER A 320 -19.59 -31.88 21.75
CA SER A 320 -19.71 -32.74 20.55
C SER A 320 -19.76 -31.93 19.24
N GLU A 321 -20.24 -30.68 19.28
CA GLU A 321 -20.22 -29.74 18.15
C GLU A 321 -18.88 -29.00 18.03
N LYS A 322 -17.85 -29.40 18.76
CA LYS A 322 -16.52 -28.78 18.79
C LYS A 322 -16.51 -27.32 19.25
N LYS A 323 -17.47 -26.90 20.07
CA LYS A 323 -17.52 -25.58 20.70
C LYS A 323 -16.77 -25.60 22.02
N LEU A 324 -15.90 -24.62 22.24
CA LEU A 324 -15.17 -24.45 23.49
C LEU A 324 -16.16 -24.31 24.66
N ILE A 325 -15.93 -25.03 25.75
CA ILE A 325 -16.65 -24.89 27.00
C ILE A 325 -15.89 -23.88 27.87
N PRO A 326 -16.41 -22.65 28.04
CA PRO A 326 -15.69 -21.57 28.72
C PRO A 326 -15.40 -21.91 30.20
N TRP A 327 -14.30 -21.37 30.72
CA TRP A 327 -13.91 -21.43 32.16
C TRP A 327 -13.76 -22.83 32.76
N GLN A 328 -13.63 -23.85 31.93
CA GLN A 328 -13.44 -25.24 32.30
C GLN A 328 -12.03 -25.72 31.96
N MET A 329 -11.02 -24.95 32.32
CA MET A 329 -9.62 -25.33 32.13
C MET A 329 -9.18 -26.32 33.20
N LYS A 330 -8.49 -27.39 32.79
CA LYS A 330 -7.74 -28.31 33.62
C LYS A 330 -6.28 -28.05 33.34
N GLY A 331 -5.47 -27.77 34.34
CA GLY A 331 -4.09 -27.48 34.05
C GLY A 331 -3.23 -27.36 35.26
N MET A 332 -1.97 -27.19 35.01
CA MET A 332 -0.95 -27.00 36.04
C MET A 332 -0.04 -25.85 35.63
N ILE A 333 0.19 -24.95 36.59
CA ILE A 333 1.28 -23.98 36.54
C ILE A 333 2.50 -24.68 37.17
N CYS A 334 3.56 -24.76 36.40
CA CYS A 334 4.79 -25.45 36.78
C CYS A 334 5.94 -24.47 36.98
N SER A 335 6.88 -24.84 37.84
CA SER A 335 8.15 -24.14 37.98
C SER A 335 9.19 -24.83 37.13
N GLY A 336 9.61 -24.16 36.05
CA GLY A 336 10.51 -24.73 35.04
C GLY A 336 11.97 -24.79 35.49
N ASN A 337 12.75 -25.58 34.78
CA ASN A 337 14.17 -25.77 34.97
C ASN A 337 14.91 -25.65 33.64
N ILE A 338 16.17 -25.24 33.69
CA ILE A 338 17.08 -25.25 32.52
C ILE A 338 17.48 -26.66 32.07
N SER A 339 17.20 -27.69 32.91
CA SER A 339 17.32 -29.10 32.55
C SER A 339 15.95 -29.72 32.35
N TRP A 340 15.87 -30.72 31.50
CA TRP A 340 14.65 -31.47 31.27
C TRP A 340 14.16 -32.14 32.58
N HIS A 341 12.84 -32.05 32.83
CA HIS A 341 12.16 -32.69 33.95
C HIS A 341 10.76 -33.15 33.54
N GLU A 342 10.25 -34.18 34.16
CA GLU A 342 8.90 -34.71 33.92
C GLU A 342 7.91 -34.04 34.88
N ASP A 343 6.80 -33.54 34.33
CA ASP A 343 5.64 -33.09 35.08
C ASP A 343 4.39 -33.88 34.70
N SER A 344 3.37 -33.85 35.56
CA SER A 344 2.12 -34.51 35.28
C SER A 344 0.93 -33.88 35.99
N VAL A 345 -0.25 -33.99 35.37
CA VAL A 345 -1.51 -33.61 36.01
C VAL A 345 -2.50 -34.77 35.93
N TYR A 346 -3.11 -35.10 37.07
CA TYR A 346 -4.14 -36.11 37.20
C TYR A 346 -5.53 -35.48 37.09
N ILE A 347 -6.40 -36.00 36.26
CA ILE A 347 -7.77 -35.54 36.05
C ILE A 347 -8.73 -36.65 36.46
N ASP A 348 -9.32 -36.50 37.66
CA ASP A 348 -10.28 -37.43 38.22
C ASP A 348 -11.71 -36.92 37.99
N PRO A 349 -12.63 -37.71 37.46
CA PRO A 349 -14.02 -37.31 37.28
C PRO A 349 -14.77 -37.04 38.60
N VAL A 350 -14.27 -37.54 39.71
CA VAL A 350 -14.94 -37.46 41.03
C VAL A 350 -14.23 -36.55 42.01
N ASN A 351 -12.88 -36.54 42.03
CA ASN A 351 -12.08 -35.86 43.04
C ASN A 351 -11.22 -34.75 42.36
N PRO A 352 -11.55 -33.45 42.56
CA PRO A 352 -10.68 -32.39 42.07
C PRO A 352 -9.35 -32.37 42.82
N LEU A 353 -8.24 -32.13 42.12
CA LEU A 353 -6.94 -31.86 42.74
C LEU A 353 -6.98 -30.51 43.41
N ILE A 354 -6.78 -30.49 44.73
CA ILE A 354 -6.69 -29.30 45.55
C ILE A 354 -5.24 -29.14 46.05
N PHE A 355 -4.64 -28.02 45.79
CA PHE A 355 -3.32 -27.66 46.30
C PHE A 355 -3.37 -26.24 46.90
N GLN A 356 -3.03 -26.14 48.20
CA GLN A 356 -3.05 -24.90 48.95
C GLN A 356 -4.36 -24.10 48.80
N ASP A 357 -5.50 -24.77 48.95
CA ASP A 357 -6.85 -24.23 48.78
C ASP A 357 -7.22 -23.75 47.38
N MET A 358 -6.39 -24.00 46.37
CA MET A 358 -6.70 -23.77 44.94
C MET A 358 -7.06 -25.08 44.25
N VAL A 359 -8.17 -25.07 43.50
CA VAL A 359 -8.55 -26.19 42.63
C VAL A 359 -7.71 -26.14 41.38
N LEU A 360 -6.65 -26.97 41.34
CA LEU A 360 -5.74 -27.05 40.18
C LEU A 360 -6.28 -27.90 39.04
N SER A 361 -7.15 -28.85 39.34
CA SER A 361 -7.86 -29.61 38.32
C SER A 361 -9.30 -29.85 38.74
N ARG A 362 -10.22 -29.64 37.84
CA ARG A 362 -11.64 -29.98 37.99
C ARG A 362 -11.97 -31.19 37.14
N PRO A 363 -12.99 -32.00 37.47
CA PRO A 363 -13.49 -33.02 36.59
C PRO A 363 -13.85 -32.43 35.21
N PHE A 364 -13.78 -33.26 34.15
CA PHE A 364 -14.30 -32.83 32.86
C PHE A 364 -15.78 -32.49 32.97
N PRO A 365 -16.25 -31.43 32.26
CA PRO A 365 -17.68 -31.15 32.15
C PRO A 365 -18.43 -32.37 31.58
N HIS A 366 -19.61 -32.67 32.06
CA HIS A 366 -20.40 -33.85 31.59
C HIS A 366 -20.71 -33.78 30.09
N ASN A 367 -20.76 -32.59 29.49
CA ASN A 367 -21.00 -32.39 28.07
C ASN A 367 -19.71 -32.26 27.26
N ALA A 368 -18.54 -32.51 27.84
CA ALA A 368 -17.27 -32.53 27.11
C ALA A 368 -17.17 -33.81 26.28
N ALA A 369 -16.89 -33.68 25.01
CA ALA A 369 -16.64 -34.80 24.08
C ALA A 369 -15.20 -34.80 23.55
N PHE A 370 -14.58 -33.62 23.56
CA PHE A 370 -13.20 -33.43 23.11
C PHE A 370 -12.41 -32.60 24.10
N ALA A 371 -11.10 -32.80 24.07
CA ALA A 371 -10.10 -32.00 24.79
C ALA A 371 -8.98 -31.56 23.85
N SER A 372 -8.31 -30.45 24.16
CA SER A 372 -7.08 -30.00 23.52
C SER A 372 -6.06 -29.64 24.59
N VAL A 373 -4.81 -29.99 24.38
CA VAL A 373 -3.71 -29.63 25.27
C VAL A 373 -3.19 -28.25 24.84
N HIS A 374 -3.06 -27.35 25.80
CA HIS A 374 -2.68 -25.97 25.59
C HIS A 374 -1.38 -25.67 26.34
N LEU A 375 -0.40 -25.08 25.66
CA LEU A 375 0.94 -24.82 26.17
C LEU A 375 1.18 -23.32 26.27
N ASN A 376 1.59 -22.84 27.45
CA ASN A 376 2.03 -21.46 27.65
C ASN A 376 3.47 -21.46 28.18
N PRO A 377 4.37 -20.67 27.57
CA PRO A 377 5.78 -20.63 27.96
C PRO A 377 6.02 -19.80 29.21
N ASP A 378 5.03 -19.02 29.63
CA ASP A 378 5.03 -18.18 30.82
C ASP A 378 3.64 -18.12 31.44
N VAL A 379 3.56 -17.54 32.62
CA VAL A 379 2.29 -17.27 33.31
C VAL A 379 2.30 -15.82 33.72
N PRO A 380 1.30 -15.02 33.29
CA PRO A 380 1.20 -13.63 33.70
C PRO A 380 1.10 -13.54 35.22
N ASP A 381 1.96 -12.77 35.86
CA ASP A 381 1.81 -12.44 37.27
C ASP A 381 0.83 -11.27 37.43
N ARG A 382 0.49 -10.94 38.67
CA ARG A 382 -0.41 -9.84 39.02
C ARG A 382 0.16 -8.45 38.67
N HIS A 383 1.40 -8.36 38.18
CA HIS A 383 2.16 -7.13 37.97
C HIS A 383 2.54 -6.90 36.50
N GLY A 384 2.16 -7.77 35.59
CA GLY A 384 2.42 -7.61 34.17
C GLY A 384 2.69 -8.91 33.41
N SER A 385 2.85 -8.80 32.11
CA SER A 385 3.21 -9.89 31.24
C SER A 385 4.70 -10.20 31.41
N GLN A 386 5.02 -11.48 31.58
CA GLN A 386 6.39 -11.96 31.58
C GLN A 386 6.73 -12.49 30.19
N THR A 387 7.98 -12.45 29.82
CA THR A 387 8.48 -13.09 28.62
C THR A 387 9.13 -14.42 28.98
N GLY A 388 8.97 -15.45 28.14
CA GLY A 388 9.54 -16.75 28.43
C GLY A 388 9.62 -17.64 27.19
N THR A 389 10.51 -18.63 27.27
CA THR A 389 10.60 -19.73 26.29
C THR A 389 10.60 -21.05 27.06
N ALA A 390 9.78 -21.98 26.62
CA ALA A 390 9.71 -23.34 27.11
C ALA A 390 9.76 -24.35 25.98
N TRP A 391 10.44 -25.47 26.23
CA TRP A 391 10.46 -26.64 25.35
C TRP A 391 9.72 -27.77 26.01
N PHE A 392 8.92 -28.46 25.22
CA PHE A 392 8.10 -29.58 25.64
C PHE A 392 8.40 -30.81 24.81
N ASP A 393 8.28 -32.00 25.44
CA ASP A 393 8.50 -33.25 24.76
C ASP A 393 7.74 -34.39 25.42
N ASN A 394 7.53 -35.51 24.71
CA ASN A 394 6.95 -36.76 25.20
C ASN A 394 5.64 -36.61 25.98
N PHE A 395 4.70 -35.82 25.45
CA PHE A 395 3.36 -35.78 26.02
C PHE A 395 2.64 -37.13 25.92
N ARG A 396 2.06 -37.51 27.00
CA ARG A 396 1.21 -38.74 27.08
C ARG A 396 -0.07 -38.40 27.82
N PHE A 397 -1.18 -38.48 27.13
CA PHE A 397 -2.50 -38.33 27.74
C PHE A 397 -3.14 -39.70 27.89
N ILE A 398 -3.03 -40.29 29.07
CA ILE A 398 -3.35 -41.68 29.33
C ILE A 398 -4.74 -41.78 29.95
N ASP A 399 -5.66 -42.52 29.29
CA ASP A 399 -6.89 -43.02 29.91
C ASP A 399 -6.53 -44.10 30.92
N LEU A 400 -6.67 -43.85 32.18
CA LEU A 400 -6.27 -44.76 33.26
C LEU A 400 -7.12 -46.00 33.37
N LYS A 401 -8.34 -46.03 32.78
CA LYS A 401 -9.20 -47.20 32.74
C LYS A 401 -8.75 -48.19 31.67
N SER A 402 -8.28 -47.71 30.54
CA SER A 402 -7.82 -48.53 29.44
C SER A 402 -6.31 -48.71 29.36
N GLY A 403 -5.55 -47.87 30.04
CA GLY A 403 -4.09 -47.80 29.96
C GLY A 403 -3.58 -47.18 28.64
N LYS A 404 -4.46 -46.70 27.80
CA LYS A 404 -4.13 -46.19 26.45
C LYS A 404 -3.68 -44.73 26.49
N ASN A 405 -2.59 -44.42 25.81
CA ASN A 405 -2.29 -43.02 25.43
C ASN A 405 -3.24 -42.62 24.31
N ILE A 406 -4.02 -41.56 24.55
CA ILE A 406 -5.04 -41.05 23.61
C ILE A 406 -4.55 -39.78 22.86
N LEU A 407 -3.36 -39.24 23.19
CA LEU A 407 -2.78 -38.11 22.51
C LEU A 407 -1.87 -38.59 21.37
N PRO A 408 -2.23 -38.37 20.12
CA PRO A 408 -1.36 -38.63 18.98
C PRO A 408 -0.19 -37.64 18.94
N ARG A 409 0.97 -38.08 18.45
CA ARG A 409 2.11 -37.20 18.17
C ARG A 409 2.54 -36.33 19.37
N GLY A 410 2.39 -36.83 20.58
CA GLY A 410 2.86 -36.15 21.78
C GLY A 410 4.39 -36.18 21.95
N ASP A 411 5.06 -36.99 21.16
CA ASP A 411 6.51 -37.05 20.97
C ASP A 411 7.05 -35.98 19.98
N PHE A 412 6.15 -35.19 19.38
CA PHE A 412 6.43 -34.19 18.34
C PHE A 412 7.12 -34.72 17.09
N GLU A 413 7.23 -36.04 16.93
CA GLU A 413 7.77 -36.66 15.73
C GLU A 413 6.72 -36.65 14.61
N GLN A 414 7.07 -36.14 13.45
CA GLN A 414 6.19 -36.09 12.30
C GLN A 414 6.59 -37.17 11.26
N ASN A 415 5.59 -37.77 10.64
CA ASN A 415 5.85 -38.55 9.45
C ASN A 415 5.74 -37.63 8.24
N ILE A 416 6.84 -37.42 7.53
CA ILE A 416 6.91 -36.51 6.40
C ILE A 416 5.93 -36.86 5.29
N GLU A 417 5.59 -38.17 5.12
CA GLU A 417 4.65 -38.62 4.10
C GLU A 417 3.21 -38.15 4.37
N ASP A 418 2.85 -37.92 5.64
CA ASP A 418 1.52 -37.47 6.03
C ASP A 418 1.34 -35.94 5.82
N LEU A 419 2.45 -35.20 5.63
CA LEU A 419 2.42 -33.75 5.45
C LEU A 419 1.93 -33.38 4.06
N ASP A 420 0.95 -32.48 3.99
CA ASP A 420 0.39 -31.94 2.75
C ASP A 420 -0.15 -30.51 2.96
N VAL A 421 -0.31 -29.75 1.86
CA VAL A 421 -0.91 -28.40 1.87
C VAL A 421 -2.03 -28.34 0.85
N GLU A 422 -3.25 -28.22 1.34
CA GLU A 422 -4.40 -27.90 0.48
C GLU A 422 -4.52 -26.39 0.32
N LEU A 423 -4.61 -25.93 -0.94
CA LEU A 423 -4.84 -24.53 -1.28
C LEU A 423 -6.24 -24.35 -1.86
N ASP A 424 -6.99 -23.40 -1.31
CA ASP A 424 -8.29 -22.99 -1.83
C ASP A 424 -8.20 -21.57 -2.39
N PHE A 425 -8.26 -21.48 -3.73
CA PHE A 425 -8.25 -20.23 -4.50
C PHE A 425 -9.63 -19.71 -4.84
N SER A 426 -10.71 -20.37 -4.44
CA SER A 426 -12.07 -20.07 -4.91
C SER A 426 -12.48 -18.62 -4.68
N ALA A 427 -12.14 -18.05 -3.53
CA ALA A 427 -12.39 -16.64 -3.22
C ALA A 427 -11.46 -15.72 -4.03
N PHE A 428 -10.16 -16.01 -4.05
CA PHE A 428 -9.16 -15.24 -4.78
C PHE A 428 -9.50 -15.14 -6.28
N ASP A 429 -9.93 -16.24 -6.89
CA ASP A 429 -10.28 -16.30 -8.31
C ASP A 429 -11.42 -15.35 -8.70
N LEU A 430 -12.41 -15.18 -7.81
CA LEU A 430 -13.49 -14.23 -8.04
C LEU A 430 -12.96 -12.80 -8.16
N ALA A 431 -12.11 -12.40 -7.23
CA ALA A 431 -11.49 -11.08 -7.26
C ALA A 431 -10.51 -10.93 -8.42
N ALA A 432 -9.66 -11.93 -8.69
CA ALA A 432 -8.69 -11.89 -9.77
C ALA A 432 -9.36 -11.76 -11.16
N LYS A 433 -10.42 -12.51 -11.41
CA LYS A 433 -11.21 -12.41 -12.66
C LYS A 433 -11.83 -11.02 -12.85
N GLN A 434 -12.24 -10.38 -11.74
CA GLN A 434 -12.83 -9.04 -11.78
C GLN A 434 -11.78 -7.93 -11.99
N TYR A 435 -10.65 -8.02 -11.29
CA TYR A 435 -9.71 -6.89 -11.19
C TYR A 435 -8.48 -7.00 -12.09
N LEU A 436 -8.09 -8.22 -12.52
CA LEU A 436 -6.95 -8.44 -13.42
C LEU A 436 -7.35 -8.52 -14.91
N ALA A 437 -8.67 -8.59 -15.22
CA ALA A 437 -9.16 -8.50 -16.61
C ALA A 437 -8.83 -7.13 -17.20
N THR A 438 -8.52 -7.10 -18.52
CA THR A 438 -8.19 -5.85 -19.23
C THR A 438 -9.47 -5.09 -19.63
N PRO A 439 -9.60 -3.78 -19.30
CA PRO A 439 -8.70 -2.96 -18.50
C PRO A 439 -8.73 -3.35 -17.01
N GLY A 440 -7.56 -3.48 -16.40
CA GLY A 440 -7.42 -3.92 -15.03
C GLY A 440 -6.09 -3.55 -14.39
N PHE A 441 -5.83 -4.12 -13.23
CA PHE A 441 -4.58 -3.89 -12.53
C PHE A 441 -3.40 -4.56 -13.24
N THR A 442 -2.27 -3.86 -13.28
CA THR A 442 -1.03 -4.30 -13.93
C THR A 442 -0.10 -5.07 -13.01
N GLY A 443 -0.36 -5.04 -11.70
CA GLY A 443 0.45 -5.76 -10.73
C GLY A 443 -0.30 -5.99 -9.42
N PHE A 444 0.14 -6.99 -8.65
CA PHE A 444 -0.33 -7.25 -7.29
C PHE A 444 0.72 -8.02 -6.49
N ARG A 445 0.74 -7.79 -5.18
CA ARG A 445 1.62 -8.44 -4.22
C ARG A 445 1.06 -9.80 -3.81
N ILE A 446 1.87 -10.86 -3.86
CA ILE A 446 1.60 -12.12 -3.19
C ILE A 446 2.25 -12.09 -1.81
N GLN A 447 1.48 -12.43 -0.77
CA GLN A 447 1.96 -12.59 0.59
C GLN A 447 2.48 -14.01 0.80
N VAL A 448 3.65 -14.10 1.41
CA VAL A 448 4.34 -15.37 1.71
C VAL A 448 4.78 -15.37 3.17
N PRO A 449 3.82 -15.48 4.12
CA PRO A 449 4.14 -15.47 5.54
C PRO A 449 5.09 -16.61 5.94
N GLU A 450 5.15 -17.68 5.17
CA GLU A 450 5.99 -18.87 5.36
C GLU A 450 7.49 -18.58 5.23
N LEU A 451 7.88 -17.43 4.65
CA LEU A 451 9.26 -16.96 4.58
C LEU A 451 9.66 -16.07 5.76
N ARG A 452 8.71 -15.62 6.57
CA ARG A 452 9.02 -14.78 7.74
C ARG A 452 9.59 -15.63 8.87
N PRO A 453 10.44 -15.04 9.73
CA PRO A 453 10.88 -15.72 10.93
C PRO A 453 9.67 -16.07 11.79
N GLY A 454 9.61 -17.33 12.20
CA GLY A 454 8.63 -17.79 13.18
C GLY A 454 9.06 -17.45 14.61
N PRO A 455 8.35 -17.93 15.62
CA PRO A 455 8.61 -17.66 17.03
C PRO A 455 9.87 -18.37 17.58
N TYR A 456 10.79 -18.79 16.71
CA TYR A 456 11.99 -19.51 17.09
C TYR A 456 12.99 -18.59 17.79
N TYR A 457 13.31 -18.89 19.05
CA TYR A 457 14.15 -18.04 19.88
C TYR A 457 15.58 -17.86 19.33
N GLY A 458 16.00 -16.59 19.20
CA GLY A 458 17.37 -16.22 18.84
C GLY A 458 17.79 -16.49 17.38
N LYS A 459 16.91 -17.02 16.56
CA LYS A 459 17.22 -17.33 15.15
C LYS A 459 16.26 -16.62 14.19
N ARG A 460 16.80 -16.04 13.11
CA ARG A 460 16.05 -15.57 11.95
C ARG A 460 16.05 -16.67 10.89
N VAL A 461 15.09 -17.58 10.95
CA VAL A 461 14.89 -18.64 9.96
C VAL A 461 13.47 -18.62 9.47
N ALA A 462 13.24 -18.95 8.20
CA ALA A 462 11.90 -19.08 7.67
C ALA A 462 11.16 -20.21 8.41
N TRP A 463 9.85 -20.02 8.61
CA TRP A 463 9.02 -20.88 9.43
C TRP A 463 7.71 -21.21 8.69
N PHE A 464 7.36 -22.50 8.65
CA PHE A 464 6.12 -22.97 8.05
C PHE A 464 5.42 -23.98 8.98
N ASN A 465 4.31 -23.56 9.59
CA ASN A 465 3.46 -24.36 10.44
C ASN A 465 4.23 -25.19 11.50
N GLY A 466 5.19 -24.54 12.14
CA GLY A 466 6.03 -25.16 13.16
C GLY A 466 7.40 -25.59 12.68
N PHE A 467 7.61 -25.90 11.43
CA PHE A 467 8.91 -26.33 10.90
C PHE A 467 9.76 -25.14 10.44
N ILE A 468 11.05 -25.24 10.67
CA ILE A 468 12.03 -24.23 10.27
C ILE A 468 12.75 -24.61 8.98
N ASN A 469 13.22 -23.63 8.22
CA ASN A 469 14.04 -23.84 7.04
C ASN A 469 15.27 -24.73 7.40
N GLY A 470 15.58 -25.69 6.53
CA GLY A 470 16.62 -26.68 6.71
C GLY A 470 16.12 -28.01 7.28
N THR A 471 14.81 -28.12 7.62
CA THR A 471 14.18 -29.42 7.92
C THR A 471 13.47 -29.96 6.68
N ALA A 472 13.45 -31.29 6.53
CA ALA A 472 12.80 -31.94 5.38
C ALA A 472 11.28 -31.66 5.34
N GLU A 473 10.66 -31.50 6.50
CA GLU A 473 9.25 -31.16 6.68
C GLU A 473 8.96 -29.74 6.14
N TYR A 474 9.79 -28.76 6.48
CA TYR A 474 9.68 -27.40 5.91
C TYR A 474 9.83 -27.43 4.39
N ASP A 475 10.83 -28.11 3.88
CA ASP A 475 11.10 -28.18 2.44
C ASP A 475 9.89 -28.77 1.69
N LYS A 476 9.33 -29.88 2.19
CA LYS A 476 8.14 -30.50 1.60
C LYS A 476 6.93 -29.54 1.58
N LEU A 477 6.63 -28.92 2.71
CA LEU A 477 5.51 -27.98 2.81
C LEU A 477 5.71 -26.74 1.92
N ALA A 478 6.92 -26.19 1.89
CA ALA A 478 7.26 -25.03 1.06
C ALA A 478 7.16 -25.37 -0.44
N ASP A 479 7.65 -26.53 -0.86
CA ASP A 479 7.56 -26.99 -2.25
C ASP A 479 6.09 -27.08 -2.71
N ILE A 480 5.23 -27.72 -1.92
CA ILE A 480 3.80 -27.86 -2.26
C ILE A 480 3.13 -26.47 -2.33
N TYR A 481 3.38 -25.63 -1.33
CA TYR A 481 2.72 -24.33 -1.17
C TYR A 481 3.11 -23.35 -2.28
N PHE A 482 4.40 -23.07 -2.45
CA PHE A 482 4.85 -22.04 -3.40
C PHE A 482 4.66 -22.49 -4.85
N LYS A 483 4.93 -23.78 -5.12
CA LYS A 483 4.64 -24.34 -6.45
C LYS A 483 3.13 -24.31 -6.75
N GLY A 484 2.29 -24.63 -5.78
CA GLY A 484 0.83 -24.56 -5.95
C GLY A 484 0.34 -23.16 -6.29
N ILE A 485 0.88 -22.11 -5.66
CA ILE A 485 0.58 -20.71 -6.01
C ILE A 485 1.04 -20.43 -7.44
N GLN A 486 2.29 -20.74 -7.78
CA GLN A 486 2.83 -20.47 -9.12
C GLN A 486 1.99 -21.15 -10.21
N ASP A 487 1.74 -22.45 -10.07
CA ASP A 487 1.01 -23.24 -11.06
C ASP A 487 -0.42 -22.72 -11.25
N HIS A 488 -1.08 -22.30 -10.17
CA HIS A 488 -2.42 -21.72 -10.24
C HIS A 488 -2.42 -20.38 -10.99
N LEU A 489 -1.48 -19.50 -10.69
CA LEU A 489 -1.35 -18.21 -11.37
C LEU A 489 -1.01 -18.40 -12.86
N GLU A 490 -0.15 -19.36 -13.20
CA GLU A 490 0.20 -19.68 -14.58
C GLU A 490 -1.00 -20.22 -15.35
N ALA A 491 -1.74 -21.17 -14.78
CA ALA A 491 -2.92 -21.77 -15.39
C ALA A 491 -4.04 -20.76 -15.70
N ASN A 492 -4.12 -19.66 -14.93
CA ASN A 492 -5.10 -18.59 -15.12
C ASN A 492 -4.57 -17.39 -15.92
N GLY A 493 -3.30 -17.39 -16.37
CA GLY A 493 -2.71 -16.29 -17.11
C GLY A 493 -2.45 -15.04 -16.26
N TRP A 494 -2.27 -15.20 -14.96
CA TRP A 494 -1.97 -14.12 -14.01
C TRP A 494 -0.50 -14.06 -13.61
N LEU A 495 0.27 -15.10 -13.91
CA LEU A 495 1.71 -15.12 -13.68
C LEU A 495 2.40 -13.99 -14.45
N GLY A 496 3.35 -13.30 -13.80
CA GLY A 496 4.03 -12.12 -14.32
C GLY A 496 3.32 -10.79 -14.03
N LYS A 497 2.05 -10.82 -13.53
CA LYS A 497 1.41 -9.66 -12.92
C LYS A 497 1.71 -9.57 -11.43
N GLU A 498 1.94 -10.72 -10.77
CA GLU A 498 2.29 -10.79 -9.37
C GLU A 498 3.73 -10.34 -9.10
N TYR A 499 3.99 -10.00 -7.85
CA TYR A 499 5.33 -9.89 -7.28
C TYR A 499 5.30 -10.33 -5.81
N VAL A 500 6.36 -11.02 -5.38
CA VAL A 500 6.54 -11.44 -4.00
C VAL A 500 7.39 -10.39 -3.28
N TYR A 501 6.74 -9.62 -2.44
CA TYR A 501 7.35 -8.61 -1.59
C TYR A 501 7.09 -8.97 -0.12
N TRP A 502 8.08 -9.57 0.57
CA TRP A 502 7.89 -10.15 1.89
C TRP A 502 8.73 -9.48 2.98
N ILE A 503 9.82 -8.82 2.61
CA ILE A 503 10.67 -8.06 3.52
C ILE A 503 10.84 -6.64 2.97
N ASP A 504 10.76 -5.66 3.86
CA ASP A 504 10.84 -4.24 3.56
C ASP A 504 12.15 -3.66 4.07
N GLU A 505 12.88 -2.94 3.23
CA GLU A 505 14.13 -2.23 3.53
C GLU A 505 15.07 -3.01 4.47
N PRO A 506 15.50 -4.24 4.12
CA PRO A 506 16.33 -5.07 4.99
C PRO A 506 17.66 -4.38 5.29
N LYS A 507 18.13 -4.49 6.52
CA LYS A 507 19.48 -4.08 6.88
C LYS A 507 20.50 -5.08 6.36
N HIS A 508 21.75 -4.66 6.20
CA HIS A 508 22.82 -5.53 5.72
C HIS A 508 22.94 -6.84 6.54
N ASP A 509 22.72 -6.78 7.86
CA ASP A 509 22.73 -7.97 8.72
C ASP A 509 21.60 -8.96 8.41
N ASP A 510 20.55 -8.52 7.73
CA ASP A 510 19.42 -9.35 7.30
C ASP A 510 19.64 -10.03 5.94
N TYR A 511 20.67 -9.64 5.19
CA TYR A 511 20.85 -10.08 3.80
C TYR A 511 21.00 -11.59 3.66
N THR A 512 21.67 -12.26 4.59
CA THR A 512 21.77 -13.73 4.57
C THR A 512 20.38 -14.36 4.65
N PHE A 513 19.54 -13.91 5.58
CA PHE A 513 18.18 -14.38 5.75
C PHE A 513 17.29 -14.06 4.51
N VAL A 514 17.45 -12.87 3.94
CA VAL A 514 16.72 -12.47 2.73
C VAL A 514 17.09 -13.37 1.55
N ARG A 515 18.39 -13.63 1.36
CA ARG A 515 18.88 -14.51 0.30
C ARG A 515 18.33 -15.93 0.44
N GLU A 516 18.38 -16.51 1.65
CA GLU A 516 17.81 -17.83 1.92
C GLU A 516 16.33 -17.91 1.53
N GLY A 517 15.52 -16.90 1.89
CA GLY A 517 14.13 -16.85 1.49
C GLY A 517 13.89 -16.69 -0.01
N MET A 518 14.71 -15.87 -0.69
CA MET A 518 14.66 -15.72 -2.15
C MET A 518 15.10 -17.00 -2.88
N ASP A 519 16.09 -17.72 -2.33
CA ASP A 519 16.56 -19.01 -2.86
C ASP A 519 15.52 -20.11 -2.68
N ILE A 520 14.80 -20.14 -1.54
CA ILE A 520 13.64 -21.03 -1.35
C ILE A 520 12.60 -20.79 -2.46
N LEU A 521 12.20 -19.53 -2.69
CA LEU A 521 11.25 -19.19 -3.76
C LEU A 521 11.77 -19.60 -5.12
N HIS A 522 13.07 -19.36 -5.41
CA HIS A 522 13.66 -19.73 -6.69
C HIS A 522 13.68 -21.25 -6.91
N ARG A 523 13.94 -22.02 -5.86
CA ARG A 523 13.94 -23.48 -5.92
C ARG A 523 12.54 -24.05 -6.10
N THR A 524 11.55 -23.54 -5.35
CA THR A 524 10.19 -24.11 -5.27
C THR A 524 9.24 -23.54 -6.32
N ALA A 525 9.37 -22.28 -6.66
CA ALA A 525 8.50 -21.52 -7.57
C ALA A 525 9.31 -20.51 -8.42
N PRO A 526 10.18 -21.00 -9.34
CA PRO A 526 11.16 -20.17 -10.05
C PRO A 526 10.57 -19.10 -10.95
N LYS A 527 9.29 -19.19 -11.31
CA LYS A 527 8.60 -18.21 -12.17
C LYS A 527 7.95 -17.07 -11.39
N LEU A 528 7.84 -17.17 -10.05
CA LEU A 528 7.33 -16.07 -9.24
C LEU A 528 8.33 -14.90 -9.23
N THR A 529 7.81 -13.69 -9.42
CA THR A 529 8.61 -12.46 -9.48
C THR A 529 9.03 -12.04 -8.07
N ARG A 530 10.30 -12.16 -7.72
CA ARG A 530 10.85 -11.74 -6.43
C ARG A 530 11.15 -10.25 -6.45
N PHE A 531 10.66 -9.53 -5.46
CA PHE A 531 10.70 -8.07 -5.37
C PHE A 531 11.28 -7.62 -4.02
N ILE A 532 12.08 -6.56 -4.02
CA ILE A 532 12.64 -5.98 -2.80
C ILE A 532 12.73 -4.45 -2.87
N THR A 533 12.40 -3.79 -1.77
CA THR A 533 12.72 -2.38 -1.52
C THR A 533 14.09 -2.32 -0.85
N GLU A 534 15.06 -1.72 -1.52
CA GLU A 534 16.42 -1.59 -1.01
C GLU A 534 17.13 -0.43 -1.70
N ASN A 535 17.83 0.39 -0.93
CA ASN A 535 18.59 1.52 -1.43
C ASN A 535 19.91 1.04 -2.07
N ASN A 536 20.08 1.30 -3.36
CA ASN A 536 21.28 0.88 -4.13
C ASN A 536 21.63 -0.60 -3.92
N PRO A 537 20.70 -1.54 -4.18
CA PRO A 537 20.93 -2.95 -3.89
C PRO A 537 22.18 -3.45 -4.60
N GLY A 538 23.07 -4.08 -3.83
CA GLY A 538 24.28 -4.72 -4.34
C GLY A 538 24.02 -6.09 -4.98
N PRO A 539 25.08 -6.74 -5.52
CA PRO A 539 24.97 -8.09 -6.08
C PRO A 539 24.36 -9.10 -5.12
N GLU A 540 24.65 -8.96 -3.82
CA GLU A 540 24.14 -9.87 -2.78
C GLU A 540 22.62 -10.00 -2.81
N ILE A 541 21.90 -8.95 -3.18
CA ILE A 541 20.46 -8.92 -3.23
C ILE A 541 19.95 -9.04 -4.67
N MET A 542 20.55 -8.32 -5.62
CA MET A 542 20.07 -8.28 -7.00
C MET A 542 20.27 -9.60 -7.74
N ASP A 543 21.24 -10.43 -7.36
CA ASP A 543 21.43 -11.75 -7.98
C ASP A 543 20.29 -12.72 -7.66
N VAL A 544 19.58 -12.52 -6.55
CA VAL A 544 18.47 -13.38 -6.09
C VAL A 544 17.08 -12.74 -6.27
N THR A 545 16.99 -11.56 -6.92
CA THR A 545 15.76 -10.79 -7.05
C THR A 545 15.48 -10.43 -8.51
N GLU A 546 14.24 -10.42 -8.97
CA GLU A 546 13.86 -9.96 -10.32
C GLU A 546 13.64 -8.45 -10.37
N ILE A 547 13.14 -7.84 -9.30
CA ILE A 547 12.82 -6.40 -9.26
C ILE A 547 13.43 -5.76 -8.02
N GLY A 548 14.35 -4.82 -8.24
CA GLY A 548 14.84 -3.90 -7.20
C GLY A 548 14.06 -2.60 -7.21
N CYS A 549 13.72 -2.07 -6.02
CA CYS A 549 12.95 -0.85 -5.87
C CYS A 549 13.57 0.07 -4.81
N PRO A 550 14.54 0.92 -5.18
CA PRO A 550 15.10 1.94 -4.30
C PRO A 550 14.19 3.17 -4.16
N VAL A 551 14.42 3.98 -3.13
CA VAL A 551 13.94 5.37 -3.10
C VAL A 551 14.51 6.11 -4.30
N LEU A 552 13.70 6.91 -5.00
CA LEU A 552 14.14 7.62 -6.21
C LEU A 552 15.45 8.40 -5.99
N ALA A 553 15.59 9.10 -4.88
CA ALA A 553 16.80 9.87 -4.54
C ALA A 553 18.05 9.02 -4.22
N LYS A 554 17.88 7.72 -4.05
CA LYS A 554 18.98 6.75 -3.87
C LYS A 554 19.22 5.91 -5.11
N PHE A 555 18.41 6.10 -6.14
CA PHE A 555 18.58 5.40 -7.40
C PHE A 555 19.89 5.81 -8.07
N ASP A 556 20.73 4.84 -8.41
CA ASP A 556 21.97 5.03 -9.15
C ASP A 556 21.77 4.56 -10.60
N PRO A 557 21.63 5.49 -11.57
CA PRO A 557 21.38 5.13 -12.96
C PRO A 557 22.48 4.28 -13.58
N GLU A 558 23.76 4.48 -13.19
CA GLU A 558 24.89 3.77 -13.79
C GLU A 558 24.96 2.31 -13.30
N LYS A 559 24.79 2.08 -12.00
CA LYS A 559 24.68 0.71 -11.46
C LYS A 559 23.45 -0.03 -11.99
N SER A 560 22.33 0.67 -12.11
CA SER A 560 21.08 0.06 -12.56
C SER A 560 21.10 -0.37 -14.01
N LYS A 561 21.88 0.27 -14.88
CA LYS A 561 22.10 -0.17 -16.28
C LYS A 561 22.63 -1.61 -16.34
N GLU A 562 23.53 -1.98 -15.43
CA GLU A 562 24.06 -3.34 -15.39
C GLU A 562 22.97 -4.36 -15.05
N TRP A 563 22.12 -4.05 -14.06
CA TRP A 563 21.01 -4.94 -13.67
C TRP A 563 19.96 -5.05 -14.78
N ILE A 564 19.58 -3.93 -15.39
CA ILE A 564 18.64 -3.90 -16.53
C ILE A 564 19.20 -4.72 -17.71
N ALA A 565 20.48 -4.59 -18.01
CA ALA A 565 21.14 -5.38 -19.07
C ALA A 565 21.14 -6.89 -18.77
N ARG A 566 21.11 -7.29 -17.50
CA ARG A 566 20.96 -8.68 -17.05
C ARG A 566 19.48 -9.13 -16.99
N GLY A 567 18.53 -8.30 -17.46
CA GLY A 567 17.09 -8.61 -17.47
C GLY A 567 16.38 -8.38 -16.13
N ARG A 568 17.00 -7.70 -15.17
CA ARG A 568 16.34 -7.31 -13.91
C ARG A 568 15.47 -6.07 -14.11
N GLY A 569 14.29 -6.06 -13.49
CA GLY A 569 13.44 -4.88 -13.43
C GLY A 569 13.92 -3.89 -12.37
N MET A 570 13.76 -2.61 -12.67
CA MET A 570 13.99 -1.55 -11.68
C MET A 570 12.72 -0.72 -11.52
N TRP A 571 12.30 -0.53 -10.28
CA TRP A 571 11.23 0.36 -9.87
C TRP A 571 11.79 1.49 -9.02
N SER A 572 10.94 2.41 -8.58
CA SER A 572 11.30 3.37 -7.54
C SER A 572 10.09 3.71 -6.66
N TYR A 573 10.38 4.24 -5.48
CA TYR A 573 9.34 4.76 -4.59
C TYR A 573 9.69 6.13 -4.01
N LEU A 574 8.65 6.82 -3.57
CA LEU A 574 8.72 8.06 -2.79
C LEU A 574 7.99 7.83 -1.47
N MET A 575 8.50 8.42 -0.39
CA MET A 575 7.93 8.33 0.95
C MET A 575 8.29 9.57 1.79
N THR A 576 8.27 9.45 3.12
CA THR A 576 8.65 10.50 4.08
C THR A 576 10.01 11.16 3.81
N TRP A 577 10.86 10.50 3.07
CA TRP A 577 12.16 10.97 2.59
C TRP A 577 12.34 10.52 1.13
N PRO A 578 12.97 11.29 0.27
CA PRO A 578 13.60 12.60 0.52
C PRO A 578 12.57 13.73 0.54
N LYS A 579 12.95 14.82 1.22
CA LYS A 579 12.22 16.10 1.19
C LYS A 579 12.82 17.05 0.15
N ALA A 580 12.16 18.16 -0.15
CA ALA A 580 12.71 19.15 -1.07
C ALA A 580 14.19 19.49 -0.72
N PRO A 581 15.08 19.73 -1.72
CA PRO A 581 14.78 20.01 -3.14
C PRO A 581 14.52 18.77 -4.02
N HIS A 582 14.61 17.56 -3.48
CA HIS A 582 14.33 16.33 -4.22
C HIS A 582 12.87 16.26 -4.70
N VAL A 583 12.65 15.52 -5.79
CA VAL A 583 11.29 15.12 -6.18
C VAL A 583 10.67 14.33 -5.01
N ASN A 584 9.46 14.71 -4.61
CA ASN A 584 8.75 14.13 -3.47
C ASN A 584 7.23 14.24 -3.66
N LEU A 585 6.45 13.71 -2.70
CA LEU A 585 5.00 13.56 -2.81
C LEU A 585 4.17 14.46 -1.88
N PHE A 586 4.79 15.43 -1.18
CA PHE A 586 4.10 16.19 -0.13
C PHE A 586 3.10 17.21 -0.68
N ILE A 587 2.07 17.48 0.13
CA ILE A 587 1.03 18.49 -0.17
C ILE A 587 1.63 19.89 -0.33
N ASP A 588 2.62 20.24 0.47
CA ASP A 588 3.29 21.52 0.47
C ASP A 588 4.47 21.61 -0.51
N SER A 589 4.61 20.64 -1.42
CA SER A 589 5.57 20.64 -2.52
C SER A 589 4.93 21.06 -3.85
N ASP A 590 5.77 21.32 -4.85
CA ASP A 590 5.33 21.66 -6.20
C ASP A 590 4.55 20.51 -6.85
N ALA A 591 3.43 20.81 -7.48
CA ALA A 591 2.59 19.83 -8.15
C ALA A 591 3.31 19.02 -9.24
N ILE A 592 4.25 19.67 -9.94
CA ILE A 592 5.05 19.07 -11.01
C ILE A 592 5.85 17.84 -10.56
N ASN A 593 6.13 17.69 -9.25
CA ASN A 593 6.87 16.55 -8.70
C ASN A 593 6.26 15.21 -9.11
N MET A 594 4.93 15.13 -9.14
CA MET A 594 4.22 13.90 -9.49
C MET A 594 4.41 13.50 -10.97
N ARG A 595 4.47 14.48 -11.89
CA ARG A 595 4.81 14.21 -13.30
C ARG A 595 6.30 13.97 -13.47
N MET A 596 7.15 14.76 -12.79
CA MET A 596 8.61 14.65 -12.89
C MET A 596 9.12 13.27 -12.46
N TRP A 597 8.50 12.65 -11.45
CA TRP A 597 8.82 11.27 -11.07
C TRP A 597 8.70 10.30 -12.25
N LEU A 598 7.65 10.41 -13.06
CA LEU A 598 7.43 9.54 -14.21
C LEU A 598 8.35 9.86 -15.39
N TRP A 599 8.67 11.14 -15.59
CA TRP A 599 9.66 11.54 -16.60
C TRP A 599 11.06 11.03 -16.27
N MET A 600 11.48 11.09 -15.00
CA MET A 600 12.73 10.50 -14.53
C MET A 600 12.67 8.96 -14.64
N SER A 601 11.54 8.36 -14.30
CA SER A 601 11.34 6.91 -14.45
C SER A 601 11.56 6.46 -15.89
N TYR A 602 11.05 7.21 -16.87
CA TYR A 602 11.32 6.92 -18.27
C TYR A 602 12.81 7.01 -18.62
N LYS A 603 13.45 8.13 -18.27
CA LYS A 603 14.87 8.35 -18.57
C LYS A 603 15.80 7.32 -17.94
N TYR A 604 15.43 6.83 -16.75
CA TYR A 604 16.19 5.84 -16.01
C TYR A 604 15.75 4.39 -16.27
N HIS A 605 14.84 4.17 -17.22
CA HIS A 605 14.28 2.86 -17.57
C HIS A 605 13.63 2.12 -16.38
N LEU A 606 13.01 2.87 -15.47
CA LEU A 606 12.22 2.30 -14.40
C LEU A 606 10.87 1.85 -14.95
N THR A 607 10.47 0.62 -14.63
CA THR A 607 9.27 -0.02 -15.17
C THR A 607 8.10 -0.06 -14.18
N GLY A 608 8.29 0.52 -12.98
CA GLY A 608 7.26 0.55 -11.97
C GLY A 608 7.51 1.59 -10.89
N ILE A 609 6.44 1.91 -10.18
CA ILE A 609 6.42 2.82 -9.04
C ILE A 609 5.73 2.17 -7.84
N LEU A 610 6.23 2.47 -6.65
CA LEU A 610 5.61 2.01 -5.41
C LEU A 610 5.29 3.19 -4.50
N VAL A 611 4.12 3.12 -3.85
CA VAL A 611 3.69 3.99 -2.76
C VAL A 611 3.25 3.10 -1.61
N TRP A 612 3.87 3.27 -0.44
CA TRP A 612 3.65 2.40 0.70
C TRP A 612 2.19 2.40 1.20
N SER A 613 1.53 3.56 1.14
CA SER A 613 0.10 3.73 1.44
C SER A 613 -0.51 4.84 0.59
N SER A 614 -1.79 4.74 0.31
CA SER A 614 -2.60 5.78 -0.33
C SER A 614 -3.70 6.36 0.57
N ASN A 615 -3.92 5.76 1.75
CA ASN A 615 -4.96 6.12 2.70
C ASN A 615 -4.55 5.90 4.17
N CYS A 616 -3.32 6.25 4.52
CA CYS A 616 -2.88 6.26 5.93
C CYS A 616 -3.46 7.47 6.65
N TRP A 617 -4.71 7.35 7.12
CA TRP A 617 -5.47 8.45 7.74
C TRP A 617 -5.31 8.55 9.25
N ASN A 618 -4.85 7.49 9.88
CA ASN A 618 -4.63 7.41 11.30
C ASN A 618 -3.52 6.41 11.57
N ALA A 619 -2.42 6.86 12.13
CA ALA A 619 -1.35 5.95 12.54
C ALA A 619 -1.58 5.52 14.00
N GLU A 620 -1.38 4.25 14.28
CA GLU A 620 -1.36 3.74 15.66
C GLU A 620 -0.33 4.51 16.49
N GLY A 621 -0.69 4.92 17.71
CA GLY A 621 0.20 5.66 18.62
C GLY A 621 0.29 7.18 18.38
N CYS A 622 -0.23 7.70 17.26
CA CYS A 622 -0.08 9.10 16.89
C CYS A 622 -1.26 9.98 17.24
N SER A 623 -2.43 9.40 17.40
CA SER A 623 -3.62 10.11 17.91
C SER A 623 -3.74 9.94 19.41
N PRO A 624 -4.24 10.94 20.15
CA PRO A 624 -4.67 10.74 21.51
C PRO A 624 -5.61 9.52 21.59
N HIS A 625 -5.48 8.71 22.60
CA HIS A 625 -6.24 7.45 22.72
C HIS A 625 -7.73 7.63 22.43
N GLY A 626 -8.25 6.91 21.45
CA GLY A 626 -9.67 6.92 21.06
C GLY A 626 -10.11 8.06 20.15
N VAL A 627 -9.17 8.90 19.66
CA VAL A 627 -9.49 9.99 18.72
C VAL A 627 -8.86 9.67 17.36
N PHE A 628 -9.67 9.71 16.30
CA PHE A 628 -9.16 9.59 14.92
C PHE A 628 -8.60 10.92 14.45
N GLN A 629 -7.49 10.87 13.71
CA GLN A 629 -6.96 12.04 13.04
C GLN A 629 -7.95 12.52 11.96
N ASN A 630 -8.24 13.82 11.93
CA ASN A 630 -8.99 14.44 10.85
C ASN A 630 -8.05 15.01 9.80
N ILE A 631 -7.80 14.25 8.74
CA ILE A 631 -6.84 14.66 7.70
C ILE A 631 -7.31 15.84 6.82
N TRP A 632 -8.58 16.22 6.93
CA TRP A 632 -9.08 17.45 6.30
C TRP A 632 -8.60 18.71 7.02
N GLU A 633 -8.24 18.60 8.30
CA GLU A 633 -7.76 19.68 9.15
C GLU A 633 -6.28 19.58 9.45
N ASP A 634 -5.78 18.36 9.68
CA ASP A 634 -4.37 18.05 9.93
C ASP A 634 -3.87 17.02 8.92
N PRO A 635 -3.25 17.47 7.80
CA PRO A 635 -2.75 16.59 6.75
C PRO A 635 -1.37 15.99 7.05
N MET A 636 -0.79 16.21 8.23
CA MET A 636 0.49 15.61 8.62
C MET A 636 0.34 14.10 8.79
N THR A 637 1.21 13.33 8.18
CA THR A 637 1.30 11.90 8.44
C THR A 637 2.18 11.65 9.64
N TYR A 638 1.62 10.98 10.62
CA TYR A 638 2.32 10.55 11.83
C TYR A 638 2.52 9.04 11.81
N MET A 639 3.68 8.60 12.25
CA MET A 639 3.99 7.17 12.43
C MET A 639 4.71 6.98 13.77
N ASP A 640 4.64 5.77 14.31
CA ASP A 640 5.41 5.41 15.50
C ASP A 640 6.90 5.64 15.25
N GLY A 641 7.51 6.47 16.08
CA GLY A 641 8.92 6.79 15.95
C GLY A 641 9.80 5.68 16.48
N ASN A 642 10.42 4.90 15.61
CA ASN A 642 11.51 4.00 16.02
C ASN A 642 12.60 4.79 16.75
N GLY A 643 12.79 4.49 18.05
CA GLY A 643 13.79 5.15 18.89
C GLY A 643 13.33 6.47 19.51
N LEU A 644 12.07 6.88 19.35
CA LEU A 644 11.48 7.98 20.11
C LEU A 644 10.94 7.49 21.45
N PRO A 645 10.82 8.38 22.46
CA PRO A 645 10.18 8.05 23.74
C PRO A 645 8.75 7.54 23.53
N ASP A 646 8.26 6.68 24.42
CA ASP A 646 6.90 6.16 24.39
C ASP A 646 5.87 7.29 24.24
N GLY A 647 4.99 7.16 23.26
CA GLY A 647 3.95 8.14 22.93
C GLY A 647 4.39 9.33 22.07
N ALA A 648 5.65 9.38 21.61
CA ALA A 648 6.10 10.34 20.61
C ALA A 648 5.90 9.78 19.20
N ALA A 649 5.29 10.58 18.33
CA ALA A 649 5.07 10.24 16.92
C ALA A 649 6.13 10.87 16.03
N ALA A 650 6.65 10.13 15.05
CA ALA A 650 7.46 10.68 13.99
C ALA A 650 6.57 11.39 12.96
N GLU A 651 6.92 12.64 12.60
CA GLU A 651 6.24 13.41 11.56
C GLU A 651 6.86 13.10 10.20
N TYR A 652 6.11 12.39 9.38
CA TYR A 652 6.60 11.96 8.07
C TYR A 652 6.51 13.07 7.02
N GLY A 653 5.48 13.88 7.06
CA GLY A 653 5.25 14.99 6.14
C GLY A 653 3.78 15.07 5.73
N ASN A 654 3.36 16.24 5.26
CA ASN A 654 1.97 16.48 4.91
C ASN A 654 1.56 15.66 3.69
N GLY A 655 0.65 14.71 3.88
CA GLY A 655 0.11 13.89 2.82
C GLY A 655 0.97 12.70 2.39
N ASP A 656 2.04 12.35 3.13
CA ASP A 656 2.74 11.10 2.89
C ASP A 656 1.83 9.90 3.15
N GLY A 657 1.78 8.95 2.22
CA GLY A 657 0.83 7.82 2.31
C GLY A 657 -0.66 8.19 2.25
N MET A 658 -0.99 9.43 1.89
CA MET A 658 -2.36 9.95 1.79
C MET A 658 -2.63 10.58 0.43
N PHE A 659 -3.11 9.81 -0.54
CA PHE A 659 -3.52 10.31 -1.86
C PHE A 659 -5.03 10.41 -2.01
N PHE A 660 -5.76 9.78 -1.10
CA PHE A 660 -7.21 9.82 -1.02
C PHE A 660 -7.66 10.36 0.32
N TYR A 661 -8.76 11.09 0.31
CA TYR A 661 -9.46 11.56 1.50
C TYR A 661 -10.71 10.73 1.73
N PRO A 662 -11.08 10.42 2.99
CA PRO A 662 -12.35 9.80 3.28
C PRO A 662 -13.50 10.80 3.00
N PRO A 663 -14.71 10.33 2.66
CA PRO A 663 -15.86 11.22 2.52
C PRO A 663 -16.31 11.83 3.87
N ASN A 664 -16.01 11.16 4.98
CA ASN A 664 -16.26 11.64 6.33
C ASN A 664 -15.27 12.75 6.69
N ARG A 665 -15.81 13.93 7.04
CA ARG A 665 -15.02 15.13 7.36
C ARG A 665 -14.83 15.36 8.86
N ASP A 666 -15.51 14.57 9.69
CA ASP A 666 -15.39 14.59 11.15
C ASP A 666 -15.46 13.16 11.69
N PRO A 667 -14.36 12.39 11.57
CA PRO A 667 -14.37 10.97 11.91
C PRO A 667 -14.67 10.68 13.40
N ASN A 668 -14.57 11.68 14.26
CA ASN A 668 -14.82 11.53 15.68
C ASN A 668 -16.31 11.70 16.04
N ASN A 669 -17.01 12.62 15.38
CA ASN A 669 -18.40 12.97 15.74
C ASN A 669 -19.42 12.51 14.69
N ASP A 670 -19.06 12.53 13.39
CA ASP A 670 -19.97 12.07 12.33
C ASP A 670 -19.99 10.55 12.26
N LYS A 671 -21.15 9.97 12.60
CA LYS A 671 -21.42 8.52 12.54
C LYS A 671 -22.21 8.12 11.29
N THR A 672 -22.35 9.02 10.33
CA THR A 672 -22.99 8.72 9.04
C THR A 672 -22.21 7.62 8.33
N LYS A 673 -22.91 6.62 7.83
CA LYS A 673 -22.34 5.55 7.01
C LYS A 673 -22.12 6.06 5.58
N TYR A 674 -20.89 5.97 5.12
CA TYR A 674 -20.50 6.42 3.78
C TYR A 674 -20.22 5.23 2.86
N LEU A 675 -21.20 4.89 2.01
CA LEU A 675 -21.03 3.86 0.97
C LEU A 675 -20.52 4.44 -0.35
N THR A 676 -19.93 5.63 -0.34
CA THR A 676 -19.32 6.30 -1.49
C THR A 676 -17.85 5.86 -1.69
N GLY A 677 -17.26 6.22 -2.84
CA GLY A 677 -15.82 6.02 -3.09
C GLY A 677 -14.96 7.08 -2.40
N PRO A 678 -13.63 7.05 -2.66
CA PRO A 678 -12.69 8.03 -2.12
C PRO A 678 -12.88 9.41 -2.74
N VAL A 679 -12.41 10.43 -2.04
CA VAL A 679 -12.15 11.75 -2.62
C VAL A 679 -10.67 11.77 -3.06
N PRO A 680 -10.35 11.84 -4.36
CA PRO A 680 -8.97 11.88 -4.82
C PRO A 680 -8.32 13.21 -4.47
N SER A 681 -6.99 13.21 -4.38
CA SER A 681 -6.21 14.42 -4.26
C SER A 681 -5.81 14.99 -5.63
N LEU A 682 -5.45 16.26 -5.66
CA LEU A 682 -4.82 16.91 -6.80
C LEU A 682 -3.53 16.17 -7.20
N ARG A 683 -2.75 15.73 -6.22
CA ARG A 683 -1.51 14.98 -6.43
C ARG A 683 -1.71 13.70 -7.23
N ILE A 684 -2.73 12.90 -6.92
CA ILE A 684 -2.98 11.62 -7.62
C ILE A 684 -3.51 11.83 -9.04
N GLU A 685 -4.28 12.89 -9.28
CA GLU A 685 -4.72 13.27 -10.63
C GLU A 685 -3.51 13.68 -11.49
N ILE A 686 -2.56 14.44 -10.93
CA ILE A 686 -1.34 14.84 -11.63
C ILE A 686 -0.40 13.64 -11.84
N LEU A 687 -0.36 12.68 -10.91
CA LEU A 687 0.39 11.44 -11.08
C LEU A 687 -0.16 10.62 -12.26
N ARG A 688 -1.48 10.55 -12.42
CA ARG A 688 -2.12 9.93 -13.60
C ARG A 688 -1.61 10.56 -14.90
N GLU A 689 -1.55 11.89 -14.97
CA GLU A 689 -1.00 12.60 -16.13
C GLU A 689 0.46 12.21 -16.41
N GLY A 690 1.25 12.03 -15.34
CA GLY A 690 2.62 11.54 -15.46
C GLY A 690 2.70 10.11 -16.02
N ILE A 691 1.79 9.21 -15.60
CA ILE A 691 1.69 7.85 -16.14
C ILE A 691 1.30 7.88 -17.63
N GLU A 692 0.39 8.76 -18.01
CA GLU A 692 -0.02 8.94 -19.42
C GLU A 692 1.13 9.54 -20.24
N ASP A 693 1.94 10.47 -19.71
CA ASP A 693 3.18 10.94 -20.34
C ASP A 693 4.18 9.80 -20.59
N TYR A 694 4.35 8.93 -19.58
CA TYR A 694 5.21 7.75 -19.70
C TYR A 694 4.71 6.81 -20.82
N ASP A 695 3.39 6.59 -20.90
CA ASP A 695 2.80 5.82 -21.97
C ASP A 695 3.07 6.43 -23.37
N TYR A 696 3.02 7.77 -23.52
CA TYR A 696 3.41 8.45 -24.76
C TYR A 696 4.85 8.15 -25.15
N MET A 697 5.78 8.21 -24.19
CA MET A 697 7.20 7.95 -24.43
C MET A 697 7.45 6.51 -24.85
N ILE A 698 6.86 5.54 -24.18
CA ILE A 698 6.99 4.10 -24.53
C ILE A 698 6.35 3.80 -25.89
N MET A 699 5.18 4.37 -26.17
CA MET A 699 4.54 4.21 -27.50
C MET A 699 5.41 4.77 -28.59
N LEU A 700 6.04 5.93 -28.36
CA LEU A 700 6.92 6.56 -29.34
C LEU A 700 8.19 5.71 -29.57
N GLU A 701 8.76 5.09 -28.53
CA GLU A 701 9.84 4.10 -28.68
C GLU A 701 9.41 2.90 -29.54
N HIS A 702 8.21 2.37 -29.29
CA HIS A 702 7.69 1.24 -30.08
C HIS A 702 7.55 1.60 -31.56
N PHE A 703 7.08 2.83 -31.88
CA PHE A 703 7.02 3.30 -33.24
C PHE A 703 8.41 3.47 -33.88
N VAL A 704 9.39 4.00 -33.12
CA VAL A 704 10.77 4.11 -33.60
C VAL A 704 11.34 2.72 -33.96
N ARG A 705 11.16 1.73 -33.08
CA ARG A 705 11.62 0.36 -33.31
C ARG A 705 10.94 -0.37 -34.47
N SER A 706 9.68 -0.04 -34.75
CA SER A 706 8.86 -0.67 -35.79
C SER A 706 8.74 0.18 -37.07
N ALA A 707 9.53 1.26 -37.20
CA ALA A 707 9.44 2.21 -38.31
C ALA A 707 9.77 1.57 -39.67
N ARG A 708 8.98 1.90 -40.66
CA ARG A 708 9.12 1.39 -42.04
C ARG A 708 10.08 2.26 -42.86
N PRO A 709 10.63 1.74 -43.97
CA PRO A 709 11.35 2.57 -44.94
C PRO A 709 10.54 3.82 -45.34
N GLY A 710 11.20 5.00 -45.35
CA GLY A 710 10.53 6.28 -45.63
C GLY A 710 10.06 7.06 -44.38
N GLN A 711 10.16 6.49 -43.18
CA GLN A 711 9.78 7.16 -41.93
C GLN A 711 10.99 7.76 -41.13
N GLN A 712 12.21 7.76 -41.70
CA GLN A 712 13.45 8.16 -41.02
C GLN A 712 13.41 9.58 -40.46
N ASN A 713 12.68 10.51 -41.07
CA ASN A 713 12.55 11.87 -40.53
C ASN A 713 11.72 11.87 -39.22
N LEU A 714 10.65 11.06 -39.17
CA LEU A 714 9.86 10.90 -37.96
C LEU A 714 10.65 10.19 -36.86
N VAL A 715 11.41 9.16 -37.21
CA VAL A 715 12.31 8.45 -36.30
C VAL A 715 13.30 9.43 -35.65
N ARG A 716 14.03 10.20 -36.45
CA ARG A 716 14.98 11.21 -35.93
C ARG A 716 14.30 12.28 -35.03
N ALA A 717 13.10 12.70 -35.39
CA ALA A 717 12.34 13.64 -34.59
C ALA A 717 11.89 13.02 -33.25
N ALA A 718 11.48 11.74 -33.26
CA ALA A 718 11.10 11.00 -32.07
C ALA A 718 12.30 10.76 -31.14
N GLU A 719 13.43 10.28 -31.68
CA GLU A 719 14.67 10.08 -30.92
C GLU A 719 15.14 11.37 -30.25
N LYS A 720 15.05 12.50 -30.94
CA LYS A 720 15.40 13.82 -30.39
C LYS A 720 14.51 14.23 -29.19
N ILE A 721 13.22 13.84 -29.20
CA ILE A 721 12.29 14.15 -28.10
C ILE A 721 12.47 13.17 -26.95
N LEU A 722 12.69 11.91 -27.25
CA LEU A 722 12.92 10.85 -26.27
C LEU A 722 14.26 11.00 -25.53
N ASP A 723 15.22 11.70 -26.11
CA ASP A 723 16.43 12.15 -25.45
C ASP A 723 16.12 13.37 -24.57
N ILE A 724 15.45 13.12 -23.42
CA ILE A 724 15.07 14.15 -22.45
C ILE A 724 16.29 15.01 -22.06
N LYS A 725 16.18 16.31 -22.31
CA LYS A 725 17.27 17.26 -22.12
C LYS A 725 17.35 17.80 -20.68
N GLN A 726 18.46 18.46 -20.39
CA GLN A 726 18.71 19.06 -19.08
C GLN A 726 17.78 20.24 -18.74
N ASP A 727 17.07 20.82 -19.73
CA ASP A 727 16.04 21.83 -19.50
C ASP A 727 14.80 21.22 -18.82
N VAL A 728 14.62 19.90 -18.87
CA VAL A 728 13.60 19.17 -18.12
C VAL A 728 14.13 18.81 -16.74
N PHE A 729 15.26 18.08 -16.68
CA PHE A 729 15.95 17.78 -15.42
C PHE A 729 17.41 17.36 -15.66
N VAL A 730 18.23 17.61 -14.64
CA VAL A 730 19.60 17.09 -14.52
C VAL A 730 19.62 15.85 -13.62
N ASN A 731 18.92 15.94 -12.49
CA ASN A 731 18.74 14.89 -11.49
C ASN A 731 17.46 15.14 -10.67
N ASP A 732 17.23 14.37 -9.63
CA ASP A 732 16.03 14.47 -8.79
C ASP A 732 15.97 15.70 -7.86
N GLN A 733 17.03 16.53 -7.83
CA GLN A 733 17.07 17.80 -7.10
C GLN A 733 17.04 19.00 -8.04
N GLU A 734 17.56 18.84 -9.24
CA GLU A 734 17.71 19.88 -10.25
C GLU A 734 16.83 19.57 -11.46
N TYR A 735 15.63 20.12 -11.48
CA TYR A 735 14.61 19.92 -12.51
C TYR A 735 13.75 21.16 -12.69
N THR A 736 13.10 21.26 -13.85
CA THR A 736 12.21 22.38 -14.13
C THR A 736 11.03 22.45 -13.15
N LYS A 737 10.72 23.65 -12.71
CA LYS A 737 9.49 23.96 -11.96
C LYS A 737 8.39 24.55 -12.85
N ASP A 738 8.67 24.68 -14.16
CA ASP A 738 7.74 25.22 -15.15
C ASP A 738 7.04 24.09 -15.93
N PRO A 739 5.77 23.78 -15.65
CA PRO A 739 5.02 22.73 -16.35
C PRO A 739 4.93 22.97 -17.87
N ARG A 740 5.03 24.21 -18.36
CA ARG A 740 4.97 24.54 -19.79
C ARG A 740 6.05 23.84 -20.59
N ILE A 741 7.19 23.53 -19.97
CA ILE A 741 8.26 22.75 -20.60
C ILE A 741 7.78 21.33 -20.88
N LEU A 742 7.21 20.66 -19.88
CA LEU A 742 6.65 19.30 -20.05
C LEU A 742 5.53 19.29 -21.09
N MET A 743 4.62 20.27 -21.03
CA MET A 743 3.50 20.37 -21.97
C MET A 743 3.97 20.57 -23.42
N LYS A 744 5.06 21.31 -23.63
CA LYS A 744 5.66 21.45 -24.97
C LYS A 744 6.20 20.12 -25.50
N TYR A 745 6.91 19.34 -24.69
CA TYR A 745 7.38 18.01 -25.06
C TYR A 745 6.20 17.08 -25.36
N ARG A 746 5.18 17.05 -24.45
CA ARG A 746 3.98 16.25 -24.61
C ARG A 746 3.23 16.57 -25.92
N GLN A 747 3.06 17.84 -26.24
CA GLN A 747 2.45 18.25 -27.51
C GLN A 747 3.24 17.74 -28.73
N GLN A 748 4.56 17.77 -28.68
CA GLN A 748 5.41 17.28 -29.77
C GLN A 748 5.30 15.76 -29.89
N MET A 749 5.28 15.02 -28.78
CA MET A 749 5.05 13.56 -28.76
C MET A 749 3.68 13.22 -29.36
N GLY A 750 2.62 13.91 -28.94
CA GLY A 750 1.26 13.72 -29.45
C GLY A 750 1.15 13.91 -30.97
N LYS A 751 1.81 14.92 -31.52
CA LYS A 751 1.88 15.17 -32.97
C LYS A 751 2.60 14.01 -33.68
N LEU A 752 3.78 13.61 -33.20
CA LEU A 752 4.54 12.52 -33.80
C LEU A 752 3.78 11.19 -33.76
N LEU A 753 3.18 10.84 -32.61
CA LEU A 753 2.36 9.63 -32.49
C LEU A 753 1.18 9.63 -33.46
N SER A 754 0.54 10.80 -33.65
CA SER A 754 -0.55 10.96 -34.63
C SER A 754 -0.05 10.80 -36.08
N GLU A 755 1.12 11.32 -36.42
CA GLU A 755 1.73 11.19 -37.73
C GLU A 755 2.18 9.76 -38.03
N PHE A 756 2.75 9.04 -37.07
CA PHE A 756 3.07 7.63 -37.20
C PHE A 756 1.80 6.79 -37.41
N SER A 757 0.74 7.06 -36.63
CA SER A 757 -0.53 6.35 -36.77
C SER A 757 -1.17 6.55 -38.16
N ASN A 758 -1.09 7.77 -38.72
CA ASN A 758 -1.61 8.05 -40.09
C ASN A 758 -0.84 7.32 -41.21
N LYS A 759 0.47 7.07 -41.00
CA LYS A 759 1.32 6.41 -42.03
C LYS A 759 1.36 4.90 -41.88
N ASN A 760 0.79 4.35 -40.84
CA ASN A 760 0.69 2.89 -40.59
C ASN A 760 -0.71 2.34 -40.97
N LEU A 761 -1.67 3.22 -41.31
CA LEU A 761 -2.94 2.91 -41.96
C LEU A 761 -2.73 2.87 -43.48
#